data_ef4becf26c515e795f197372bd7b85e1
#
_entry.id   ef4becf26c515e795f197372bd7b85e1
#
_cell.length_a   1.000
_cell.length_b   1.000
_cell.length_c   1.000
_cell.angle_alpha   90.00
_cell.angle_beta   90.00
_cell.angle_gamma   90.00
#
_symmetry.space_group_name_H-M   'P 1'
#
loop_
_entity.id
_entity.type
_entity.pdbx_description
1 polymer ?
#
loop_
_entity_poly.entity_id
_entity_poly.type
_entity_poly.pdbx_seq_one_letter_code
_entity_poly.pdbx_strand_id
1 'polypeptide(L)'
;MANFSKPANMMTMIFSFFALLQFTAALGHGNHHHARRNADAAIQEQVEEVAHHLNKRAIGPFVAISGVCSTGTVWWGDCDSNGRQSYPRLEIRQLRQNGDQWNLYLLGMERFMNKDKGDRLGYYQIAGIHGRPFVSWNGFPTPLVNQAGFCPHGQTLFGSWHRPYLAIFEQAWYLAVTEVINDFPENQRQRWRNAASTLRMPYWDWAQDPGAGQPTVPTLIRDQQVSVTKPQGQVTIANPLYSYSWGNSLPNEMGGGPWNNNPFTLRRPVANPTRSNNNEMNGRFDAMRISLRDRVFALFSSKQSWGYATTAQIGVRTDLSGSGVDSFESVHDAIHNTAGGDSGGHMYFLDVSSFDPIFWLHHTNVDRLMNMYQYIVPDSWVANGNINRPMAQWNEGEAKNGGTPLKPFTKSTYGDYFSSGDVRESRVFGYYYPETSDRSYSQVAQAVTRLYGGGSRTLNKRDEPVNEKTGQYLGRPLEEGDYHHVLDITADKYAMDGSYTVHCFIGNGGNTTHSNSTAPYGNSTTPASSAYSSTPTPPASPYKNGTGEVLEDYDPSKDFTQSPDYVGAYGILGGMKAGGGNASYPVITRGSLPLTTCLQGKQYYGELKSLKPEDVEPYLQKNMYYKVIGVNGELDPSTIPNFHVAVRCTKVKPATSEYELPDLSAPYELLPKATENKPAGKPFTYTPSPIDIPLPDASYGENGNGGHYDNNNGGNGGNGGNGGNGGNGGNNGGNGKPGTSYPNTGVFPYPTLPWQEQGYCASVQTIKYVYPDGKAAGY
;
A
#
# COMPACT_ATOMS: atom_id res chain seq x y z
N MET A 1 61.42 14.11 -2.09
CA MET A 1 61.09 13.61 -0.74
C MET A 1 59.57 13.72 -0.60
N ALA A 2 58.87 12.71 -0.91
CA ALA A 2 58.27 11.70 -0.04
C ALA A 2 57.31 12.37 0.97
N ASN A 3 56.01 12.19 0.91
CA ASN A 3 55.29 10.99 1.33
C ASN A 3 53.85 10.93 0.86
N PHE A 4 53.48 9.77 0.43
CA PHE A 4 52.12 9.28 0.19
C PHE A 4 51.35 9.12 1.50
N SER A 5 50.08 9.45 1.55
CA SER A 5 49.11 8.82 2.42
C SER A 5 47.86 8.43 1.63
N LYS A 6 47.53 7.16 1.75
CA LYS A 6 46.49 6.41 1.06
C LYS A 6 45.08 6.81 1.51
N PRO A 7 44.05 6.55 0.67
CA PRO A 7 42.65 6.63 1.08
C PRO A 7 42.28 5.34 1.83
N ALA A 8 41.69 5.49 2.99
CA ALA A 8 41.00 4.42 3.70
C ALA A 8 39.49 4.71 3.71
N ASN A 9 38.75 3.67 3.38
CA ASN A 9 37.41 3.33 3.82
C ASN A 9 36.33 3.27 2.74
N MET A 10 36.42 2.20 1.99
CA MET A 10 35.27 1.58 1.34
C MET A 10 35.17 0.16 1.93
N MET A 11 34.73 0.01 3.18
CA MET A 11 34.56 -1.29 3.83
C MET A 11 33.78 -1.18 5.16
N THR A 12 32.52 -0.78 5.11
CA THR A 12 31.66 -0.85 6.32
C THR A 12 30.19 -1.16 5.98
N MET A 13 29.87 -1.77 4.83
CA MET A 13 28.50 -2.15 4.50
C MET A 13 28.31 -3.65 4.21
N ILE A 14 29.21 -4.51 4.63
CA ILE A 14 29.08 -5.99 4.47
C ILE A 14 29.04 -6.72 5.82
N PHE A 15 28.98 -6.03 6.95
CA PHE A 15 29.19 -6.65 8.25
C PHE A 15 27.92 -7.09 9.02
N SER A 16 26.73 -6.96 8.48
CA SER A 16 25.53 -7.53 9.15
C SER A 16 25.12 -8.91 8.65
N PHE A 17 25.72 -9.41 7.58
CA PHE A 17 25.43 -10.76 7.05
C PHE A 17 26.47 -11.81 7.48
N PHE A 18 27.56 -11.41 8.14
CA PHE A 18 28.67 -12.30 8.54
C PHE A 18 28.80 -12.57 10.02
N ALA A 19 27.94 -12.01 10.87
CA ALA A 19 28.03 -12.28 12.31
C ALA A 19 27.65 -13.72 12.71
N LEU A 20 27.03 -14.49 11.85
CA LEU A 20 26.76 -15.92 12.07
C LEU A 20 27.87 -16.84 11.51
N LEU A 21 28.80 -16.32 10.74
CA LEU A 21 29.86 -17.12 10.07
C LEU A 21 31.27 -16.95 10.70
N GLN A 22 31.47 -16.04 11.65
CA GLN A 22 32.78 -15.83 12.25
C GLN A 22 33.00 -16.54 13.61
N PHE A 23 32.03 -17.33 14.10
CA PHE A 23 32.29 -18.20 15.26
C PHE A 23 32.86 -19.57 14.89
N THR A 24 33.14 -19.85 13.63
CA THR A 24 33.52 -21.19 13.16
C THR A 24 35.01 -21.38 12.82
N ALA A 25 35.87 -20.39 13.01
CA ALA A 25 37.30 -20.51 12.62
C ALA A 25 38.26 -20.94 13.75
N ALA A 26 37.80 -21.23 14.95
CA ALA A 26 38.67 -21.51 16.11
C ALA A 26 38.43 -22.85 16.84
N LEU A 27 37.57 -23.74 16.32
CA LEU A 27 37.37 -25.04 16.96
C LEU A 27 37.55 -26.18 15.97
N GLY A 28 38.33 -27.19 16.35
CA GLY A 28 38.72 -28.31 15.49
C GLY A 28 37.53 -29.06 14.89
N HIS A 29 37.78 -29.78 13.79
CA HIS A 29 36.79 -30.43 12.86
C HIS A 29 35.66 -31.23 13.52
N GLY A 30 35.81 -31.66 14.78
CA GLY A 30 34.73 -32.38 15.52
C GLY A 30 33.62 -31.48 16.07
N ASN A 31 33.90 -30.22 16.39
CA ASN A 31 32.92 -29.31 17.00
C ASN A 31 32.00 -28.64 15.96
N HIS A 32 32.40 -28.51 14.71
CA HIS A 32 31.58 -27.92 13.64
C HIS A 32 30.33 -28.74 13.33
N HIS A 33 30.44 -30.08 13.35
CA HIS A 33 29.28 -30.96 13.12
C HIS A 33 28.26 -30.91 14.25
N HIS A 34 28.69 -30.77 15.50
CA HIS A 34 27.78 -30.63 16.63
C HIS A 34 27.09 -29.25 16.67
N ALA A 35 27.85 -28.16 16.44
CA ALA A 35 27.28 -26.82 16.39
C ALA A 35 26.25 -26.65 15.26
N ARG A 36 26.51 -27.22 14.06
CA ARG A 36 25.60 -27.23 12.96
C ARG A 36 24.36 -28.07 13.23
N ARG A 37 24.50 -29.27 13.79
CA ARG A 37 23.35 -30.11 14.21
C ARG A 37 22.48 -29.43 15.25
N ASN A 38 23.05 -28.72 16.20
CA ASN A 38 22.29 -27.96 17.20
C ASN A 38 21.56 -26.77 16.61
N ALA A 39 22.18 -26.05 15.63
CA ALA A 39 21.54 -24.96 14.91
C ALA A 39 20.38 -25.47 14.03
N ASP A 40 20.58 -26.58 13.31
CA ASP A 40 19.55 -27.19 12.49
C ASP A 40 18.36 -27.70 13.33
N ALA A 41 18.64 -28.28 14.52
CA ALA A 41 17.60 -28.69 15.46
C ALA A 41 16.81 -27.50 16.01
N ALA A 42 17.46 -26.39 16.35
CA ALA A 42 16.80 -25.19 16.83
C ALA A 42 15.90 -24.56 15.73
N ILE A 43 16.34 -24.57 14.48
CA ILE A 43 15.53 -24.08 13.35
C ILE A 43 14.34 -25.01 13.08
N GLN A 44 14.55 -26.33 13.18
CA GLN A 44 13.44 -27.29 13.06
C GLN A 44 12.39 -27.03 14.14
N GLU A 45 12.82 -26.94 15.40
CA GLU A 45 11.96 -26.62 16.53
C GLU A 45 11.20 -25.32 16.31
N GLN A 46 11.88 -24.26 15.86
CA GLN A 46 11.26 -22.98 15.55
C GLN A 46 10.16 -23.08 14.49
N VAL A 47 10.38 -23.75 13.37
CA VAL A 47 9.40 -23.87 12.29
C VAL A 47 8.22 -24.77 12.71
N GLU A 48 8.48 -25.85 13.41
CA GLU A 48 7.44 -26.75 13.95
C GLU A 48 6.62 -26.05 15.04
N GLU A 49 7.26 -25.26 15.90
CA GLU A 49 6.60 -24.46 16.92
C GLU A 49 5.68 -23.41 16.27
N VAL A 50 6.15 -22.67 15.25
CA VAL A 50 5.32 -21.73 14.49
C VAL A 50 4.11 -22.45 13.91
N ALA A 51 4.31 -23.56 13.19
CA ALA A 51 3.21 -24.33 12.59
C ALA A 51 2.21 -24.83 13.65
N HIS A 52 2.71 -25.34 14.79
CA HIS A 52 1.86 -25.78 15.90
C HIS A 52 1.00 -24.64 16.46
N HIS A 53 1.63 -23.45 16.68
CA HIS A 53 0.91 -22.29 17.18
C HIS A 53 -0.14 -21.77 16.21
N LEU A 54 0.20 -21.68 14.93
CA LEU A 54 -0.76 -21.23 13.91
C LEU A 54 -1.95 -22.18 13.80
N ASN A 55 -1.70 -23.51 13.85
CA ASN A 55 -2.76 -24.50 13.88
C ASN A 55 -3.64 -24.40 15.13
N LYS A 56 -3.05 -24.23 16.32
CA LYS A 56 -3.80 -24.06 17.57
C LYS A 56 -4.68 -22.82 17.55
N ARG A 57 -4.22 -21.74 16.93
CA ARG A 57 -4.99 -20.48 16.77
C ARG A 57 -6.13 -20.61 15.75
N ALA A 58 -6.09 -21.60 14.87
CA ALA A 58 -7.16 -21.92 13.94
C ALA A 58 -8.29 -22.72 14.57
N ILE A 59 -8.04 -23.38 15.73
CA ILE A 59 -9.01 -24.20 16.45
C ILE A 59 -9.82 -23.31 17.38
N GLY A 60 -11.15 -23.27 17.18
CA GLY A 60 -12.07 -22.52 18.03
C GLY A 60 -13.09 -21.75 17.21
N PRO A 61 -14.02 -21.04 17.89
CA PRO A 61 -15.02 -20.23 17.20
C PRO A 61 -14.41 -19.07 16.41
N PHE A 62 -13.30 -18.52 16.90
CA PHE A 62 -12.57 -17.42 16.25
C PHE A 62 -11.14 -17.82 15.91
N VAL A 63 -10.64 -17.32 14.79
CA VAL A 63 -9.23 -17.44 14.38
C VAL A 63 -8.46 -16.29 15.05
N ALA A 64 -7.54 -16.60 15.94
CA ALA A 64 -6.62 -15.60 16.49
C ALA A 64 -5.55 -15.26 15.45
N ILE A 65 -5.47 -14.00 15.05
CA ILE A 65 -4.49 -13.51 14.08
C ILE A 65 -3.21 -13.09 14.81
N SER A 66 -2.10 -13.65 14.40
CA SER A 66 -0.76 -13.33 14.95
C SER A 66 0.27 -12.99 13.88
N GLY A 67 -0.10 -13.15 12.62
CA GLY A 67 0.91 -13.23 11.56
C GLY A 67 1.81 -14.45 11.75
N VAL A 68 2.99 -14.45 11.14
CA VAL A 68 3.97 -15.53 11.25
C VAL A 68 4.87 -15.27 12.48
N CYS A 69 4.40 -15.76 13.63
CA CYS A 69 5.02 -15.52 14.93
C CYS A 69 5.24 -16.83 15.68
N SER A 70 6.41 -17.01 16.29
CA SER A 70 6.90 -18.29 16.83
C SER A 70 6.63 -18.50 18.31
N THR A 71 5.61 -17.92 18.92
CA THR A 71 5.56 -17.96 20.37
C THR A 71 4.31 -18.49 21.02
N GLY A 72 4.57 -19.19 22.12
CA GLY A 72 3.70 -20.01 22.93
C GLY A 72 2.56 -19.34 23.67
N THR A 73 2.37 -18.04 23.55
CA THR A 73 1.30 -17.33 24.23
C THR A 73 0.08 -17.12 23.34
N VAL A 74 -1.06 -17.07 23.95
CA VAL A 74 -2.38 -16.92 23.29
C VAL A 74 -2.61 -15.48 22.80
N TRP A 75 -1.70 -14.56 23.12
CA TRP A 75 -1.84 -13.13 22.87
C TRP A 75 -1.07 -12.70 21.62
N TRP A 76 -1.70 -11.82 20.82
CA TRP A 76 -1.02 -11.09 19.76
C TRP A 76 0.01 -10.12 20.37
N GLY A 77 0.96 -9.64 19.63
CA GLY A 77 1.94 -8.66 20.10
C GLY A 77 3.20 -9.23 20.75
N ASP A 78 3.24 -10.54 20.98
CA ASP A 78 4.37 -11.18 21.62
C ASP A 78 5.58 -11.41 20.70
N CYS A 79 5.45 -11.14 19.40
CA CYS A 79 6.55 -11.34 18.46
C CYS A 79 7.78 -10.48 18.73
N ASP A 80 7.64 -9.37 19.42
CA ASP A 80 8.76 -8.42 19.67
C ASP A 80 9.11 -8.25 21.14
N SER A 81 8.32 -8.75 22.10
CA SER A 81 8.47 -8.42 23.53
C SER A 81 9.49 -9.25 24.28
N ASN A 82 9.95 -10.40 23.75
CA ASN A 82 10.85 -11.31 24.46
C ASN A 82 12.00 -11.84 23.60
N GLY A 83 12.62 -10.99 22.77
CA GLY A 83 13.73 -11.42 21.90
C GLY A 83 13.31 -12.26 20.69
N ARG A 84 12.06 -12.22 20.34
CA ARG A 84 11.49 -12.95 19.19
C ARG A 84 11.71 -12.18 17.91
N GLN A 85 12.13 -12.87 16.86
CA GLN A 85 12.63 -12.23 15.69
C GLN A 85 11.50 -11.97 14.69
N SER A 86 11.26 -10.70 14.39
CA SER A 86 10.54 -10.31 13.18
C SER A 86 11.49 -10.35 11.99
N TYR A 87 10.98 -10.73 10.82
CA TYR A 87 11.77 -10.84 9.60
C TYR A 87 11.25 -9.88 8.51
N PRO A 88 12.12 -9.45 7.58
CA PRO A 88 11.73 -8.49 6.57
C PRO A 88 10.81 -9.12 5.52
N ARG A 89 9.73 -8.42 5.16
CA ARG A 89 9.05 -8.60 3.89
C ARG A 89 9.91 -7.98 2.79
N LEU A 90 10.28 -8.76 1.79
CA LEU A 90 11.19 -8.33 0.73
C LEU A 90 10.42 -7.91 -0.53
N GLU A 91 11.04 -7.05 -1.33
CA GLU A 91 10.54 -6.81 -2.68
C GLU A 91 10.64 -8.11 -3.51
N ILE A 92 9.65 -8.38 -4.35
CA ILE A 92 9.50 -9.69 -5.03
C ILE A 92 10.72 -10.06 -5.88
N ARG A 93 11.38 -9.06 -6.51
CA ARG A 93 12.61 -9.28 -7.27
C ARG A 93 13.79 -9.66 -6.36
N GLN A 94 13.80 -9.15 -5.12
CA GLN A 94 14.80 -9.51 -4.10
C GLN A 94 14.52 -10.92 -3.55
N LEU A 95 13.26 -11.24 -3.23
CA LEU A 95 12.89 -12.59 -2.79
C LEU A 95 13.28 -13.64 -3.85
N ARG A 96 13.11 -13.33 -5.13
CA ARG A 96 13.47 -14.21 -6.25
C ARG A 96 14.95 -14.60 -6.24
N GLN A 97 15.83 -13.77 -5.69
CA GLN A 97 17.27 -14.06 -5.61
C GLN A 97 17.58 -15.17 -4.58
N ASN A 98 16.70 -15.37 -3.59
CA ASN A 98 16.78 -16.51 -2.69
C ASN A 98 15.94 -17.67 -3.27
N GLY A 99 16.60 -18.56 -4.00
CA GLY A 99 15.92 -19.63 -4.76
C GLY A 99 15.08 -20.58 -3.90
N ASP A 100 15.52 -20.90 -2.69
CA ASP A 100 14.79 -21.79 -1.78
C ASP A 100 13.55 -21.10 -1.19
N GLN A 101 13.66 -19.86 -0.76
CA GLN A 101 12.51 -19.07 -0.30
C GLN A 101 11.52 -18.81 -1.42
N TRP A 102 12.00 -18.50 -2.63
CA TRP A 102 11.17 -18.33 -3.80
C TRP A 102 10.38 -19.59 -4.15
N ASN A 103 11.04 -20.75 -4.09
CA ASN A 103 10.40 -22.04 -4.32
C ASN A 103 9.27 -22.31 -3.31
N LEU A 104 9.55 -22.09 -2.02
CA LEU A 104 8.55 -22.24 -0.96
C LEU A 104 7.41 -21.24 -1.09
N TYR A 105 7.69 -20.00 -1.49
CA TYR A 105 6.67 -18.99 -1.73
C TYR A 105 5.67 -19.47 -2.78
N LEU A 106 6.15 -19.95 -3.91
CA LEU A 106 5.30 -20.43 -5.01
C LEU A 106 4.52 -21.69 -4.64
N LEU A 107 5.19 -22.69 -4.07
CA LEU A 107 4.54 -23.93 -3.66
C LEU A 107 3.53 -23.72 -2.52
N GLY A 108 3.84 -22.83 -1.59
CA GLY A 108 2.92 -22.40 -0.55
C GLY A 108 1.68 -21.71 -1.13
N MET A 109 1.85 -20.83 -2.12
CA MET A 109 0.73 -20.19 -2.82
C MET A 109 -0.11 -21.22 -3.60
N GLU A 110 0.53 -22.13 -4.35
CA GLU A 110 -0.16 -23.21 -5.04
C GLU A 110 -1.02 -24.03 -4.06
N ARG A 111 -0.45 -24.45 -2.92
CA ARG A 111 -1.13 -25.21 -1.88
C ARG A 111 -2.29 -24.43 -1.26
N PHE A 112 -2.06 -23.18 -0.92
CA PHE A 112 -3.02 -22.29 -0.28
C PHE A 112 -4.23 -22.00 -1.16
N MET A 113 -4.02 -21.75 -2.45
CA MET A 113 -5.07 -21.51 -3.44
C MET A 113 -5.92 -22.75 -3.73
N ASN A 114 -5.36 -23.95 -3.57
CA ASN A 114 -6.03 -25.22 -3.81
C ASN A 114 -6.74 -25.79 -2.57
N LYS A 115 -6.74 -25.08 -1.43
CA LYS A 115 -7.55 -25.50 -0.27
C LYS A 115 -9.04 -25.45 -0.59
N ASP A 116 -9.82 -26.28 0.12
CA ASP A 116 -11.28 -26.29 -0.01
C ASP A 116 -11.87 -24.90 0.18
N LYS A 117 -12.87 -24.53 -0.62
CA LYS A 117 -13.53 -23.22 -0.56
C LYS A 117 -14.26 -22.97 0.76
N GLY A 118 -14.63 -24.01 1.50
CA GLY A 118 -15.19 -23.95 2.84
C GLY A 118 -14.14 -23.80 3.94
N ASP A 119 -12.85 -24.02 3.63
CA ASP A 119 -11.78 -23.87 4.62
C ASP A 119 -11.65 -22.39 5.01
N ARG A 120 -11.92 -22.06 6.27
CA ARG A 120 -11.85 -20.72 6.84
C ARG A 120 -10.48 -20.05 6.66
N LEU A 121 -9.41 -20.85 6.59
CA LEU A 121 -8.04 -20.43 6.31
C LEU A 121 -7.61 -20.75 4.87
N GLY A 122 -8.54 -21.07 3.98
CA GLY A 122 -8.29 -21.21 2.55
C GLY A 122 -8.29 -19.85 1.84
N TYR A 123 -7.62 -19.79 0.69
CA TYR A 123 -7.52 -18.58 -0.12
C TYR A 123 -8.89 -17.97 -0.43
N TYR A 124 -9.88 -18.80 -0.80
CA TYR A 124 -11.23 -18.35 -1.16
C TYR A 124 -11.90 -17.59 -0.03
N GLN A 125 -11.86 -18.11 1.20
CA GLN A 125 -12.50 -17.48 2.36
C GLN A 125 -11.79 -16.20 2.78
N ILE A 126 -10.45 -16.19 2.76
CA ILE A 126 -9.67 -15.02 3.16
C ILE A 126 -9.81 -13.91 2.11
N ALA A 127 -9.71 -14.22 0.81
CA ALA A 127 -9.97 -13.24 -0.24
C ALA A 127 -11.40 -12.69 -0.15
N GLY A 128 -12.38 -13.54 0.16
CA GLY A 128 -13.78 -13.16 0.31
C GLY A 128 -14.09 -12.17 1.43
N ILE A 129 -13.19 -11.96 2.40
CA ILE A 129 -13.35 -10.94 3.45
C ILE A 129 -13.44 -9.53 2.83
N HIS A 130 -12.71 -9.27 1.75
CA HIS A 130 -12.67 -7.97 1.10
C HIS A 130 -14.01 -7.55 0.48
N GLY A 131 -14.73 -8.51 -0.13
CA GLY A 131 -15.98 -8.25 -0.84
C GLY A 131 -16.82 -9.49 -1.02
N ARG A 132 -16.95 -9.97 -2.29
CA ARG A 132 -17.67 -11.21 -2.59
C ARG A 132 -16.97 -12.42 -1.97
N PRO A 133 -17.71 -13.44 -1.57
CA PRO A 133 -19.14 -13.72 -1.79
C PRO A 133 -20.12 -13.06 -0.80
N PHE A 134 -19.70 -12.03 -0.06
CA PHE A 134 -20.51 -11.33 0.94
C PHE A 134 -21.04 -12.25 2.04
N VAL A 135 -20.19 -13.08 2.58
CA VAL A 135 -20.53 -14.02 3.67
C VAL A 135 -19.83 -13.60 4.96
N SER A 136 -20.41 -14.00 6.06
CA SER A 136 -19.77 -13.83 7.38
C SER A 136 -18.48 -14.64 7.45
N TRP A 137 -17.47 -14.08 8.08
CA TRP A 137 -16.18 -14.72 8.30
C TRP A 137 -15.80 -14.67 9.78
N ASN A 138 -15.06 -15.67 10.24
CA ASN A 138 -14.47 -15.74 11.58
C ASN A 138 -15.49 -15.58 12.73
N GLY A 139 -16.65 -16.21 12.59
CA GLY A 139 -17.70 -16.12 13.62
C GLY A 139 -18.35 -14.74 13.75
N PHE A 140 -18.05 -13.80 12.87
CA PHE A 140 -18.67 -12.49 12.86
C PHE A 140 -20.18 -12.65 12.66
N PRO A 141 -21.01 -12.27 13.64
CA PRO A 141 -22.42 -12.69 13.69
C PRO A 141 -23.32 -11.83 12.78
N THR A 142 -22.83 -10.71 12.27
CA THR A 142 -23.66 -9.78 11.53
C THR A 142 -23.88 -10.27 10.11
N PRO A 143 -25.11 -10.51 9.67
CA PRO A 143 -25.39 -10.78 8.28
C PRO A 143 -24.96 -9.56 7.44
N LEU A 144 -24.41 -9.81 6.27
CA LEU A 144 -23.98 -8.76 5.38
C LEU A 144 -25.20 -8.04 4.80
N VAL A 145 -25.37 -6.79 5.22
CA VAL A 145 -26.46 -5.92 4.75
C VAL A 145 -25.96 -5.17 3.53
N ASN A 146 -26.83 -4.95 2.56
CA ASN A 146 -26.53 -4.16 1.37
C ASN A 146 -25.41 -4.75 0.47
N GLN A 147 -25.09 -6.01 0.64
CA GLN A 147 -24.05 -6.69 -0.16
C GLN A 147 -22.71 -5.93 -0.19
N ALA A 148 -22.37 -5.25 0.90
CA ALA A 148 -21.06 -4.64 1.08
C ALA A 148 -20.11 -5.63 1.78
N GLY A 149 -18.83 -5.65 1.36
CA GLY A 149 -17.78 -6.39 2.06
C GLY A 149 -17.34 -5.70 3.35
N PHE A 150 -16.26 -6.18 3.93
CA PHE A 150 -15.70 -5.60 5.16
C PHE A 150 -14.67 -4.50 4.90
N CYS A 151 -14.20 -4.33 3.66
CA CYS A 151 -13.10 -3.43 3.34
C CYS A 151 -13.50 -1.94 3.39
N PRO A 152 -12.85 -1.10 4.24
CA PRO A 152 -13.24 0.29 4.47
C PRO A 152 -12.55 1.28 3.51
N HIS A 153 -12.81 1.19 2.20
CA HIS A 153 -12.34 2.18 1.23
C HIS A 153 -13.05 3.53 1.39
N GLY A 154 -12.30 4.62 1.25
CA GLY A 154 -12.79 5.97 1.48
C GLY A 154 -13.13 6.21 2.96
N GLN A 155 -12.46 5.56 3.88
CA GLN A 155 -12.72 5.60 5.33
C GLN A 155 -11.42 5.81 6.09
N THR A 156 -11.49 6.40 7.28
CA THR A 156 -10.33 6.65 8.15
C THR A 156 -9.59 5.38 8.55
N LEU A 157 -10.26 4.23 8.56
CA LEU A 157 -9.70 2.94 8.96
C LEU A 157 -9.04 2.17 7.81
N PHE A 158 -9.01 2.72 6.58
CA PHE A 158 -8.45 2.04 5.41
C PHE A 158 -7.07 1.41 5.69
N GLY A 159 -6.11 2.20 6.12
CA GLY A 159 -4.74 1.72 6.32
C GLY A 159 -4.60 0.72 7.46
N SER A 160 -5.22 0.99 8.60
CA SER A 160 -5.12 0.13 9.78
C SER A 160 -5.87 -1.18 9.63
N TRP A 161 -6.99 -1.21 8.88
CA TRP A 161 -7.77 -2.42 8.63
C TRP A 161 -7.03 -3.42 7.73
N HIS A 162 -6.32 -2.95 6.72
CA HIS A 162 -5.59 -3.83 5.79
C HIS A 162 -4.40 -4.53 6.43
N ARG A 163 -3.82 -3.99 7.50
CA ARG A 163 -2.68 -4.61 8.17
C ARG A 163 -3.00 -5.98 8.80
N PRO A 164 -4.01 -6.15 9.66
CA PRO A 164 -4.41 -7.48 10.13
C PRO A 164 -5.00 -8.37 9.03
N TYR A 165 -5.56 -7.79 7.96
CA TYR A 165 -5.99 -8.54 6.78
C TYR A 165 -4.80 -9.20 6.06
N LEU A 166 -3.72 -8.47 5.85
CA LEU A 166 -2.48 -9.02 5.32
C LEU A 166 -1.84 -10.03 6.28
N ALA A 167 -1.94 -9.80 7.58
CA ALA A 167 -1.39 -10.71 8.59
C ALA A 167 -2.09 -12.07 8.59
N ILE A 168 -3.43 -12.12 8.46
CA ILE A 168 -4.15 -13.42 8.37
C ILE A 168 -3.86 -14.14 7.04
N PHE A 169 -3.72 -13.41 5.94
CA PHE A 169 -3.30 -14.00 4.67
C PHE A 169 -1.92 -14.64 4.80
N GLU A 170 -0.95 -13.91 5.32
CA GLU A 170 0.42 -14.41 5.51
C GLU A 170 0.47 -15.60 6.47
N GLN A 171 -0.31 -15.56 7.55
CA GLN A 171 -0.46 -16.67 8.50
C GLN A 171 -0.97 -17.94 7.84
N ALA A 172 -2.06 -17.85 7.06
CA ALA A 172 -2.67 -18.99 6.39
C ALA A 172 -1.80 -19.54 5.25
N TRP A 173 -1.18 -18.65 4.49
CA TRP A 173 -0.19 -19.04 3.48
C TRP A 173 1.02 -19.73 4.10
N TYR A 174 1.54 -19.25 5.24
CA TYR A 174 2.69 -19.87 5.90
C TYR A 174 2.37 -21.27 6.44
N LEU A 175 1.14 -21.52 6.88
CA LEU A 175 0.67 -22.89 7.18
C LEU A 175 0.77 -23.79 5.95
N ALA A 176 0.36 -23.31 4.79
CA ALA A 176 0.52 -24.07 3.55
C ALA A 176 1.99 -24.32 3.18
N VAL A 177 2.89 -23.36 3.48
CA VAL A 177 4.35 -23.56 3.34
C VAL A 177 4.84 -24.71 4.23
N THR A 178 4.39 -24.77 5.48
CA THR A 178 4.80 -25.86 6.40
C THR A 178 4.26 -27.22 5.94
N GLU A 179 3.06 -27.27 5.38
CA GLU A 179 2.51 -28.48 4.75
C GLU A 179 3.38 -28.93 3.56
N VAL A 180 3.79 -28.00 2.69
CA VAL A 180 4.68 -28.29 1.55
C VAL A 180 6.03 -28.84 2.00
N ILE A 181 6.61 -28.33 3.08
CA ILE A 181 7.87 -28.88 3.63
C ILE A 181 7.72 -30.35 4.01
N ASN A 182 6.56 -30.74 4.55
CA ASN A 182 6.31 -32.12 4.97
C ASN A 182 6.13 -33.10 3.80
N ASP A 183 5.87 -32.61 2.59
CA ASP A 183 5.85 -33.46 1.38
C ASP A 183 7.24 -33.93 0.96
N PHE A 184 8.30 -33.20 1.34
CA PHE A 184 9.68 -33.56 1.00
C PHE A 184 10.17 -34.73 1.86
N PRO A 185 11.09 -35.58 1.32
CA PRO A 185 11.76 -36.60 2.09
C PRO A 185 12.46 -36.01 3.33
N GLU A 186 12.47 -36.75 4.44
CA GLU A 186 13.00 -36.24 5.73
C GLU A 186 14.40 -35.65 5.62
N ASN A 187 15.29 -36.30 4.85
CA ASN A 187 16.65 -35.84 4.63
C ASN A 187 16.78 -34.52 3.85
N GLN A 188 15.68 -34.02 3.23
CA GLN A 188 15.63 -32.75 2.50
C GLN A 188 14.91 -31.67 3.31
N ARG A 189 14.08 -32.01 4.29
CA ARG A 189 13.22 -31.05 5.02
C ARG A 189 13.99 -29.96 5.71
N GLN A 190 15.19 -30.28 6.24
CA GLN A 190 16.00 -29.26 6.94
C GLN A 190 16.39 -28.07 6.05
N ARG A 191 16.71 -28.31 4.78
CA ARG A 191 16.96 -27.25 3.78
C ARG A 191 15.75 -26.30 3.68
N TRP A 192 14.56 -26.87 3.59
CA TRP A 192 13.34 -26.10 3.43
C TRP A 192 12.91 -25.40 4.72
N ARG A 193 13.10 -26.03 5.87
CA ARG A 193 12.89 -25.38 7.18
C ARG A 193 13.82 -24.16 7.35
N ASN A 194 15.08 -24.26 6.97
CA ASN A 194 16.01 -23.14 7.00
C ASN A 194 15.54 -21.98 6.13
N ALA A 195 15.03 -22.26 4.94
CA ALA A 195 14.46 -21.23 4.07
C ALA A 195 13.19 -20.62 4.65
N ALA A 196 12.32 -21.43 5.24
CA ALA A 196 11.04 -20.98 5.82
C ALA A 196 11.21 -20.12 7.07
N SER A 197 12.26 -20.35 7.89
CA SER A 197 12.43 -19.70 9.20
C SER A 197 12.39 -18.17 9.14
N THR A 198 12.89 -17.58 8.05
CA THR A 198 12.92 -16.13 7.84
C THR A 198 12.00 -15.66 6.70
N LEU A 199 11.28 -16.58 6.08
CA LEU A 199 10.42 -16.28 4.93
C LEU A 199 9.18 -15.49 5.37
N ARG A 200 8.93 -14.40 4.66
CA ARG A 200 7.70 -13.59 4.77
C ARG A 200 7.16 -13.32 3.37
N MET A 201 5.86 -12.98 3.27
CA MET A 201 5.27 -12.62 1.98
C MET A 201 5.98 -11.41 1.39
N PRO A 202 6.22 -11.40 0.05
CA PRO A 202 6.86 -10.27 -0.60
C PRO A 202 5.88 -9.15 -0.90
N TYR A 203 6.45 -7.98 -1.27
CA TYR A 203 5.71 -6.88 -1.88
C TYR A 203 6.21 -6.60 -3.30
N TRP A 204 5.40 -5.92 -4.09
CA TRP A 204 5.77 -5.39 -5.40
C TRP A 204 5.81 -3.86 -5.32
N ASP A 205 7.00 -3.28 -5.41
CA ASP A 205 7.15 -1.82 -5.47
C ASP A 205 6.97 -1.32 -6.91
N TRP A 206 5.76 -0.93 -7.20
CA TRP A 206 5.33 -0.44 -8.51
C TRP A 206 5.79 0.99 -8.82
N ALA A 207 6.36 1.71 -7.86
CA ALA A 207 6.88 3.08 -8.01
C ALA A 207 8.40 3.14 -8.19
N GLN A 208 9.14 2.11 -7.73
CA GLN A 208 10.59 2.08 -7.88
C GLN A 208 11.04 1.95 -9.33
N ASP A 209 12.25 2.40 -9.62
CA ASP A 209 12.91 2.11 -10.89
C ASP A 209 13.27 0.61 -10.94
N PRO A 210 12.73 -0.17 -11.90
CA PRO A 210 13.01 -1.59 -11.99
C PRO A 210 14.43 -1.88 -12.53
N GLY A 211 15.16 -0.86 -12.97
CA GLY A 211 16.45 -0.95 -13.64
C GLY A 211 16.34 -0.91 -15.16
N ALA A 212 17.47 -0.65 -15.80
CA ALA A 212 17.53 -0.44 -17.25
C ALA A 212 16.96 -1.64 -18.03
N GLY A 213 15.94 -1.40 -18.83
CA GLY A 213 15.29 -2.41 -19.69
C GLY A 213 14.43 -3.43 -18.95
N GLN A 214 14.22 -3.26 -17.65
CA GLN A 214 13.33 -4.12 -16.88
C GLN A 214 11.90 -3.56 -16.86
N PRO A 215 10.87 -4.41 -16.94
CA PRO A 215 9.47 -3.98 -16.90
C PRO A 215 9.08 -3.57 -15.48
N THR A 216 8.15 -2.62 -15.37
CA THR A 216 7.57 -2.20 -14.08
C THR A 216 6.83 -3.36 -13.41
N VAL A 217 6.05 -4.13 -14.18
CA VAL A 217 5.45 -5.38 -13.69
C VAL A 217 6.40 -6.54 -14.02
N PRO A 218 7.02 -7.19 -13.01
CA PRO A 218 7.97 -8.27 -13.26
C PRO A 218 7.35 -9.44 -14.03
N THR A 219 8.13 -10.12 -14.89
CA THR A 219 7.72 -11.36 -15.56
C THR A 219 7.30 -12.43 -14.57
N LEU A 220 7.89 -12.45 -13.37
CA LEU A 220 7.51 -13.31 -12.25
C LEU A 220 5.99 -13.33 -11.95
N ILE A 221 5.30 -12.21 -12.21
CA ILE A 221 3.85 -12.04 -11.97
C ILE A 221 3.06 -12.31 -13.25
N ARG A 222 3.67 -12.10 -14.43
CA ARG A 222 3.00 -12.11 -15.73
C ARG A 222 3.10 -13.43 -16.48
N ASP A 223 4.12 -14.24 -16.18
CA ASP A 223 4.32 -15.52 -16.85
C ASP A 223 3.30 -16.54 -16.37
N GLN A 224 2.70 -17.27 -17.31
CA GLN A 224 1.65 -18.25 -17.00
C GLN A 224 2.17 -19.51 -16.29
N GLN A 225 3.45 -19.80 -16.48
CA GLN A 225 4.09 -20.97 -15.93
C GLN A 225 5.37 -20.59 -15.20
N VAL A 226 5.72 -21.40 -14.22
CA VAL A 226 6.94 -21.23 -13.45
C VAL A 226 7.55 -22.59 -13.11
N SER A 227 8.88 -22.64 -13.12
CA SER A 227 9.62 -23.82 -12.70
C SER A 227 9.85 -23.83 -11.21
N VAL A 228 9.51 -24.94 -10.54
CA VAL A 228 9.66 -25.17 -9.10
C VAL A 228 10.31 -26.51 -8.84
N THR A 229 10.89 -26.67 -7.66
CA THR A 229 11.43 -27.94 -7.16
C THR A 229 10.40 -28.57 -6.23
N LYS A 230 9.87 -29.74 -6.61
CA LYS A 230 9.01 -30.61 -5.80
C LYS A 230 9.80 -31.85 -5.32
N PRO A 231 9.26 -32.71 -4.43
CA PRO A 231 9.96 -33.90 -3.94
C PRO A 231 10.55 -34.79 -5.05
N GLN A 232 9.89 -34.88 -6.17
CA GLN A 232 10.31 -35.69 -7.34
C GLN A 232 11.29 -34.96 -8.27
N GLY A 233 11.70 -33.74 -7.95
CA GLY A 233 12.62 -32.94 -8.75
C GLY A 233 12.00 -31.67 -9.32
N GLN A 234 12.65 -31.08 -10.31
CA GLN A 234 12.20 -29.85 -10.96
C GLN A 234 11.02 -30.13 -11.89
N VAL A 235 9.95 -29.34 -11.74
CA VAL A 235 8.73 -29.41 -12.54
C VAL A 235 8.25 -28.02 -12.91
N THR A 236 7.53 -27.91 -14.01
CA THR A 236 6.83 -26.69 -14.41
C THR A 236 5.39 -26.77 -13.94
N ILE A 237 4.92 -25.72 -13.23
CA ILE A 237 3.54 -25.59 -12.75
C ILE A 237 2.89 -24.35 -13.34
N ALA A 238 1.56 -24.28 -13.29
CA ALA A 238 0.86 -23.02 -13.48
C ALA A 238 1.36 -22.02 -12.43
N ASN A 239 1.67 -20.78 -12.85
CA ASN A 239 2.19 -19.78 -11.95
C ASN A 239 1.07 -19.26 -11.02
N PRO A 240 1.16 -19.48 -9.71
CA PRO A 240 0.13 -19.05 -8.77
C PRO A 240 0.05 -17.52 -8.64
N LEU A 241 1.01 -16.77 -9.18
CA LEU A 241 0.98 -15.30 -9.22
C LEU A 241 0.30 -14.77 -10.48
N TYR A 242 0.02 -15.62 -11.46
CA TYR A 242 -0.62 -15.22 -12.71
C TYR A 242 -2.12 -14.99 -12.54
N SER A 243 -2.84 -15.93 -11.93
CA SER A 243 -4.28 -15.85 -11.69
C SER A 243 -4.73 -16.82 -10.59
N TYR A 244 -5.87 -16.56 -9.98
CA TYR A 244 -6.60 -17.52 -9.16
C TYR A 244 -7.68 -18.20 -9.97
N SER A 245 -7.90 -19.50 -9.74
CA SER A 245 -8.95 -20.27 -10.40
C SER A 245 -10.01 -20.74 -9.39
N TRP A 246 -11.28 -20.51 -9.73
CA TRP A 246 -12.42 -21.08 -8.99
C TRP A 246 -12.72 -22.54 -9.36
N GLY A 247 -11.91 -23.18 -10.19
CA GLY A 247 -12.10 -24.52 -10.71
C GLY A 247 -12.75 -24.51 -12.10
N ASN A 248 -13.69 -25.43 -12.36
CA ASN A 248 -14.28 -25.57 -13.70
C ASN A 248 -15.29 -24.46 -14.07
N SER A 249 -15.84 -23.77 -13.08
CA SER A 249 -16.83 -22.68 -13.28
C SER A 249 -16.74 -21.64 -12.18
N LEU A 250 -17.16 -20.42 -12.52
CA LEU A 250 -17.35 -19.37 -11.53
C LEU A 250 -18.52 -19.75 -10.60
N PRO A 251 -18.36 -19.70 -9.26
CA PRO A 251 -19.47 -19.87 -8.33
C PRO A 251 -20.55 -18.80 -8.54
N ASN A 252 -21.83 -19.17 -8.39
CA ASN A 252 -22.96 -18.26 -8.63
C ASN A 252 -22.88 -16.97 -7.79
N GLU A 253 -22.44 -17.08 -6.54
CA GLU A 253 -22.28 -15.96 -5.61
C GLU A 253 -21.15 -14.98 -6.02
N MET A 254 -20.29 -15.41 -6.93
CA MET A 254 -19.23 -14.57 -7.51
C MET A 254 -19.68 -13.85 -8.79
N GLY A 255 -20.85 -14.19 -9.33
CA GLY A 255 -21.38 -13.64 -10.55
C GLY A 255 -21.92 -12.20 -10.40
N GLY A 256 -22.37 -11.60 -11.50
CA GLY A 256 -23.00 -10.27 -11.54
C GLY A 256 -22.09 -9.14 -12.04
N GLY A 257 -20.94 -9.45 -12.60
CA GLY A 257 -20.03 -8.45 -13.18
C GLY A 257 -19.53 -8.84 -14.59
N PRO A 258 -18.69 -8.00 -15.20
CA PRO A 258 -18.12 -8.26 -16.53
C PRO A 258 -17.29 -9.55 -16.60
N TRP A 259 -16.83 -10.04 -15.45
CA TRP A 259 -16.07 -11.30 -15.32
C TRP A 259 -16.96 -12.55 -15.34
N ASN A 260 -18.29 -12.41 -15.48
CA ASN A 260 -19.20 -13.56 -15.59
C ASN A 260 -18.71 -14.54 -16.65
N ASN A 261 -18.82 -15.82 -16.37
CA ASN A 261 -18.34 -16.93 -17.19
C ASN A 261 -16.83 -17.18 -17.19
N ASN A 262 -16.03 -16.43 -16.43
CA ASN A 262 -14.60 -16.68 -16.30
C ASN A 262 -14.32 -17.46 -15.01
N PRO A 263 -13.79 -18.69 -15.08
CA PRO A 263 -13.49 -19.49 -13.90
C PRO A 263 -12.13 -19.11 -13.26
N PHE A 264 -11.51 -18.01 -13.70
CA PHE A 264 -10.22 -17.49 -13.18
C PHE A 264 -10.16 -15.97 -13.25
N THR A 265 -9.28 -15.38 -12.44
CA THR A 265 -9.08 -13.93 -12.43
C THR A 265 -8.39 -13.43 -13.69
N LEU A 266 -8.76 -12.24 -14.13
CA LEU A 266 -8.28 -11.60 -15.34
C LEU A 266 -7.73 -10.20 -15.05
N ARG A 267 -6.70 -9.81 -15.80
CA ARG A 267 -6.08 -8.47 -15.81
C ARG A 267 -6.20 -7.89 -17.22
N ARG A 268 -6.82 -6.72 -17.36
CA ARG A 268 -7.06 -6.04 -18.65
C ARG A 268 -7.53 -7.03 -19.75
N PRO A 269 -8.64 -7.75 -19.52
CA PRO A 269 -9.03 -8.81 -20.44
C PRO A 269 -9.32 -8.24 -21.84
N VAL A 270 -8.94 -9.01 -22.85
CA VAL A 270 -9.29 -8.70 -24.25
C VAL A 270 -10.75 -9.07 -24.46
N ALA A 271 -11.51 -8.22 -25.19
CA ALA A 271 -12.90 -8.49 -25.49
C ALA A 271 -13.04 -9.82 -26.25
N ASN A 272 -13.88 -10.71 -25.74
CA ASN A 272 -14.22 -12.02 -26.30
C ASN A 272 -13.17 -13.15 -26.33
N PRO A 273 -11.92 -13.04 -25.99
CA PRO A 273 -11.26 -14.13 -25.31
C PRO A 273 -11.21 -13.86 -23.83
N THR A 274 -11.39 -14.89 -23.10
CA THR A 274 -11.34 -14.97 -21.65
C THR A 274 -9.89 -15.09 -21.19
N ARG A 275 -9.04 -14.11 -21.49
CA ARG A 275 -7.62 -14.12 -21.10
C ARG A 275 -7.12 -12.74 -20.69
N SER A 276 -6.14 -12.73 -19.81
CA SER A 276 -5.45 -11.51 -19.39
C SER A 276 -4.58 -10.95 -20.52
N ASN A 277 -4.51 -9.61 -20.62
CA ASN A 277 -3.54 -8.89 -21.46
C ASN A 277 -2.45 -8.28 -20.58
N ASN A 278 -1.54 -9.13 -20.08
CA ASN A 278 -0.47 -8.72 -19.19
C ASN A 278 0.58 -7.83 -19.87
N ASN A 279 0.67 -7.83 -21.19
CA ASN A 279 1.56 -6.94 -21.93
C ASN A 279 1.03 -5.50 -21.93
N GLU A 280 -0.26 -5.32 -22.20
CA GLU A 280 -0.90 -4.01 -22.07
C GLU A 280 -0.83 -3.50 -20.62
N MET A 281 -1.15 -4.37 -19.65
CA MET A 281 -1.02 -4.01 -18.23
C MET A 281 0.38 -3.46 -17.93
N ASN A 282 1.44 -4.15 -18.34
CA ASN A 282 2.81 -3.68 -18.14
C ASN A 282 3.08 -2.37 -18.88
N GLY A 283 2.66 -2.22 -20.14
CA GLY A 283 2.84 -0.98 -20.91
C GLY A 283 2.20 0.23 -20.21
N ARG A 284 1.00 0.05 -19.63
CA ARG A 284 0.33 1.09 -18.84
C ARG A 284 1.12 1.45 -17.56
N PHE A 285 1.63 0.44 -16.85
CA PHE A 285 2.48 0.68 -15.68
C PHE A 285 3.80 1.35 -16.04
N ASP A 286 4.45 0.95 -17.14
CA ASP A 286 5.67 1.59 -17.63
C ASP A 286 5.43 3.08 -17.94
N ALA A 287 4.31 3.40 -18.59
CA ALA A 287 3.93 4.78 -18.91
C ALA A 287 3.66 5.65 -17.66
N MET A 288 3.03 5.10 -16.63
CA MET A 288 2.66 5.86 -15.44
C MET A 288 3.69 5.80 -14.29
N ARG A 289 4.76 5.01 -14.41
CA ARG A 289 5.72 4.76 -13.32
C ARG A 289 6.30 6.04 -12.71
N ILE A 290 6.67 7.01 -13.54
CA ILE A 290 7.22 8.29 -13.07
C ILE A 290 6.18 9.05 -12.26
N SER A 291 4.93 9.09 -12.70
CA SER A 291 3.84 9.71 -11.95
C SER A 291 3.60 9.01 -10.60
N LEU A 292 3.64 7.67 -10.56
CA LEU A 292 3.52 6.91 -9.30
C LEU A 292 4.68 7.23 -8.34
N ARG A 293 5.90 7.26 -8.86
CA ARG A 293 7.09 7.63 -8.10
C ARG A 293 6.94 9.03 -7.49
N ASP A 294 6.53 9.99 -8.29
CA ASP A 294 6.40 11.39 -7.90
C ASP A 294 5.26 11.57 -6.88
N ARG A 295 4.15 10.83 -7.01
CA ARG A 295 3.06 10.82 -6.03
C ARG A 295 3.54 10.31 -4.68
N VAL A 296 4.25 9.18 -4.66
CA VAL A 296 4.83 8.62 -3.43
C VAL A 296 5.81 9.59 -2.81
N PHE A 297 6.73 10.16 -3.60
CA PHE A 297 7.70 11.14 -3.11
C PHE A 297 7.05 12.39 -2.52
N ALA A 298 6.05 12.95 -3.21
CA ALA A 298 5.30 14.10 -2.75
C ALA A 298 4.54 13.83 -1.45
N LEU A 299 3.94 12.64 -1.30
CA LEU A 299 3.27 12.22 -0.06
C LEU A 299 4.23 12.23 1.13
N PHE A 300 5.40 11.62 0.99
CA PHE A 300 6.41 11.62 2.05
C PHE A 300 6.93 13.03 2.38
N SER A 301 6.98 13.91 1.38
CA SER A 301 7.48 15.30 1.51
C SER A 301 6.41 16.26 2.04
N SER A 302 5.13 15.89 1.99
CA SER A 302 4.02 16.76 2.42
C SER A 302 3.86 16.86 3.93
N LYS A 303 4.40 15.89 4.69
CA LYS A 303 4.34 15.81 6.15
C LYS A 303 2.91 15.93 6.73
N GLN A 304 1.89 15.50 5.98
CA GLN A 304 0.51 15.43 6.48
C GLN A 304 0.43 14.49 7.68
N SER A 305 -0.57 14.66 8.55
CA SER A 305 -0.83 13.66 9.59
C SER A 305 -1.07 12.28 8.96
N TRP A 306 -0.70 11.21 9.65
CA TRP A 306 -0.83 9.85 9.13
C TRP A 306 -2.26 9.53 8.70
N GLY A 307 -3.25 9.94 9.50
CA GLY A 307 -4.66 9.72 9.19
C GLY A 307 -5.11 10.38 7.88
N TYR A 308 -4.54 11.54 7.54
CA TYR A 308 -4.87 12.23 6.29
C TYR A 308 -4.12 11.62 5.09
N ALA A 309 -2.86 11.24 5.28
CA ALA A 309 -2.06 10.65 4.22
C ALA A 309 -2.56 9.25 3.81
N THR A 310 -3.28 8.54 4.67
CA THR A 310 -3.68 7.15 4.42
C THR A 310 -5.09 6.96 3.90
N THR A 311 -5.95 7.98 3.92
CA THR A 311 -7.32 7.88 3.38
C THR A 311 -7.61 8.94 2.34
N ALA A 312 -8.40 8.57 1.34
CA ALA A 312 -8.94 9.50 0.34
C ALA A 312 -10.21 10.24 0.82
N GLN A 313 -10.74 9.93 2.00
CA GLN A 313 -11.96 10.53 2.54
C GLN A 313 -11.78 12.03 2.79
N ILE A 314 -12.61 12.86 2.16
CA ILE A 314 -12.51 14.31 2.29
C ILE A 314 -12.95 14.83 3.67
N GLY A 315 -13.98 14.20 4.26
CA GLY A 315 -14.59 14.66 5.52
C GLY A 315 -13.70 14.61 6.75
N VAL A 316 -12.57 13.91 6.72
CA VAL A 316 -11.55 13.94 7.78
C VAL A 316 -10.66 15.16 7.72
N ARG A 317 -10.64 15.89 6.61
CA ARG A 317 -9.78 17.05 6.40
C ARG A 317 -10.54 18.31 6.77
N THR A 318 -10.28 18.85 7.94
CA THR A 318 -10.85 20.12 8.39
C THR A 318 -10.18 21.34 7.74
N ASP A 319 -8.99 21.15 7.19
CA ASP A 319 -8.25 22.19 6.44
C ASP A 319 -8.11 21.78 4.97
N LEU A 320 -9.06 22.23 4.15
CA LEU A 320 -9.02 22.05 2.70
C LEU A 320 -8.24 23.16 1.98
N SER A 321 -7.81 24.18 2.73
CA SER A 321 -7.23 25.37 2.14
C SER A 321 -5.76 25.23 1.76
N GLY A 322 -5.07 24.14 2.19
CA GLY A 322 -3.68 24.32 2.00
C GLY A 322 -2.73 23.15 1.96
N SER A 323 -3.00 22.01 2.54
CA SER A 323 -1.99 20.96 2.58
C SER A 323 -2.09 20.01 1.38
N GLY A 324 -0.98 19.35 1.05
CA GLY A 324 -0.89 18.35 -0.01
C GLY A 324 -2.10 17.44 -0.03
N VAL A 325 -2.70 17.30 -1.20
CA VAL A 325 -4.07 16.79 -1.37
C VAL A 325 -4.14 15.33 -1.78
N ASP A 326 -3.02 14.60 -1.76
CA ASP A 326 -2.96 13.18 -2.13
C ASP A 326 -3.02 12.26 -0.91
N SER A 327 -3.23 10.97 -1.15
CA SER A 327 -3.21 9.93 -0.12
C SER A 327 -2.67 8.61 -0.68
N PHE A 328 -2.17 7.73 0.20
CA PHE A 328 -1.76 6.37 -0.20
C PHE A 328 -2.95 5.56 -0.74
N GLU A 329 -4.17 5.79 -0.24
CA GLU A 329 -5.37 5.17 -0.78
C GLU A 329 -5.64 5.59 -2.22
N SER A 330 -5.48 6.86 -2.57
CA SER A 330 -5.71 7.31 -3.94
C SER A 330 -4.64 6.83 -4.93
N VAL A 331 -3.39 6.68 -4.46
CA VAL A 331 -2.32 6.03 -5.26
C VAL A 331 -2.64 4.55 -5.44
N HIS A 332 -3.07 3.87 -4.39
CA HIS A 332 -3.52 2.48 -4.42
C HIS A 332 -4.66 2.27 -5.44
N ASP A 333 -5.67 3.14 -5.47
CA ASP A 333 -6.78 3.06 -6.42
C ASP A 333 -6.29 3.08 -7.88
N ALA A 334 -5.25 3.89 -8.19
CA ALA A 334 -4.66 3.92 -9.53
C ALA A 334 -3.98 2.59 -9.93
N ILE A 335 -3.39 1.88 -8.98
CA ILE A 335 -2.81 0.54 -9.22
C ILE A 335 -3.91 -0.47 -9.55
N HIS A 336 -4.98 -0.48 -8.78
CA HIS A 336 -6.15 -1.33 -9.02
C HIS A 336 -6.72 -1.13 -10.42
N ASN A 337 -6.97 0.13 -10.78
CA ASN A 337 -7.55 0.47 -12.08
C ASN A 337 -6.61 0.11 -13.24
N THR A 338 -5.31 0.34 -13.07
CA THR A 338 -4.33 0.02 -14.12
C THR A 338 -4.14 -1.48 -14.30
N ALA A 339 -4.10 -2.25 -13.22
CA ALA A 339 -3.97 -3.70 -13.28
C ALA A 339 -5.22 -4.37 -13.83
N GLY A 340 -6.39 -3.97 -13.36
CA GLY A 340 -7.67 -4.54 -13.78
C GLY A 340 -8.07 -4.14 -15.19
N GLY A 341 -7.95 -2.85 -15.50
CA GLY A 341 -8.40 -2.28 -16.78
C GLY A 341 -9.92 -2.17 -16.88
N ASP A 342 -10.35 -1.26 -17.71
CA ASP A 342 -11.75 -0.87 -17.95
C ASP A 342 -12.59 -1.95 -18.66
N SER A 343 -11.98 -2.99 -19.17
CA SER A 343 -12.61 -4.09 -19.89
C SER A 343 -13.04 -5.29 -19.03
N GLY A 344 -13.08 -5.15 -17.70
CA GLY A 344 -13.66 -6.17 -16.81
C GLY A 344 -12.65 -7.05 -16.05
N GLY A 345 -11.42 -6.62 -15.91
CA GLY A 345 -10.44 -7.33 -15.05
C GLY A 345 -10.75 -7.16 -13.56
N HIS A 346 -10.43 -8.18 -12.79
CA HIS A 346 -10.86 -8.31 -11.40
C HIS A 346 -10.32 -7.18 -10.50
N MET A 347 -9.08 -6.73 -10.70
CA MET A 347 -8.50 -5.63 -9.92
C MET A 347 -9.25 -4.29 -10.07
N TYR A 348 -10.04 -4.11 -11.14
CA TYR A 348 -10.82 -2.90 -11.40
C TYR A 348 -12.10 -2.79 -10.56
N PHE A 349 -12.53 -3.90 -9.95
CA PHE A 349 -13.77 -3.97 -9.17
C PHE A 349 -13.47 -4.33 -7.73
N LEU A 350 -13.85 -3.44 -6.84
CA LEU A 350 -13.56 -3.50 -5.41
C LEU A 350 -13.93 -4.84 -4.78
N ASP A 351 -15.09 -5.38 -5.12
CA ASP A 351 -15.68 -6.55 -4.47
C ASP A 351 -15.09 -7.91 -4.90
N VAL A 352 -14.26 -7.95 -5.94
CA VAL A 352 -13.58 -9.18 -6.41
C VAL A 352 -12.06 -9.06 -6.54
N SER A 353 -11.50 -7.88 -6.32
CA SER A 353 -10.09 -7.58 -6.58
C SER A 353 -9.12 -8.46 -5.78
N SER A 354 -9.46 -8.81 -4.56
CA SER A 354 -8.64 -9.64 -3.65
C SER A 354 -8.43 -11.09 -4.12
N PHE A 355 -9.23 -11.55 -5.10
CA PHE A 355 -9.01 -12.87 -5.70
C PHE A 355 -7.85 -12.89 -6.68
N ASP A 356 -7.46 -11.74 -7.26
CA ASP A 356 -6.26 -11.69 -8.09
C ASP A 356 -4.99 -11.71 -7.20
N PRO A 357 -4.03 -12.62 -7.44
CA PRO A 357 -2.81 -12.71 -6.62
C PRO A 357 -1.98 -11.43 -6.54
N ILE A 358 -2.05 -10.55 -7.57
CA ILE A 358 -1.33 -9.27 -7.57
C ILE A 358 -1.82 -8.33 -6.48
N PHE A 359 -3.07 -8.48 -6.03
CA PHE A 359 -3.66 -7.74 -4.92
C PHE A 359 -2.81 -7.81 -3.66
N TRP A 360 -2.36 -9.00 -3.30
CA TRP A 360 -1.59 -9.23 -2.07
C TRP A 360 -0.20 -8.61 -2.14
N LEU A 361 0.47 -8.68 -3.28
CA LEU A 361 1.75 -8.02 -3.53
C LEU A 361 1.62 -6.49 -3.50
N HIS A 362 0.55 -5.97 -4.08
CA HIS A 362 0.20 -4.57 -4.11
C HIS A 362 -0.12 -4.04 -2.72
N HIS A 363 -1.04 -4.68 -1.98
CA HIS A 363 -1.42 -4.23 -0.63
C HIS A 363 -0.28 -4.37 0.38
N THR A 364 0.62 -5.34 0.20
CA THR A 364 1.85 -5.41 1.01
C THR A 364 2.76 -4.20 0.76
N ASN A 365 2.85 -3.70 -0.48
CA ASN A 365 3.56 -2.44 -0.75
C ASN A 365 2.83 -1.22 -0.18
N VAL A 366 1.50 -1.19 -0.23
CA VAL A 366 0.70 -0.13 0.41
C VAL A 366 0.94 -0.10 1.92
N ASP A 367 0.90 -1.27 2.60
CA ASP A 367 1.25 -1.38 4.03
C ASP A 367 2.69 -0.93 4.31
N ARG A 368 3.64 -1.28 3.42
CA ARG A 368 5.04 -0.83 3.52
C ARG A 368 5.15 0.70 3.49
N LEU A 369 4.55 1.35 2.50
CA LEU A 369 4.59 2.80 2.36
C LEU A 369 3.96 3.49 3.59
N MET A 370 2.81 3.00 4.05
CA MET A 370 2.16 3.52 5.25
C MET A 370 2.97 3.23 6.53
N ASN A 371 3.66 2.09 6.61
CA ASN A 371 4.57 1.78 7.71
C ASN A 371 5.80 2.69 7.72
N MET A 372 6.40 2.94 6.56
CA MET A 372 7.49 3.92 6.42
C MET A 372 7.01 5.33 6.84
N TYR A 373 5.82 5.73 6.43
CA TYR A 373 5.27 7.04 6.73
C TYR A 373 5.04 7.29 8.23
N GLN A 374 4.83 6.23 9.03
CA GLN A 374 4.74 6.32 10.50
C GLN A 374 6.01 6.93 11.13
N TYR A 375 7.18 6.71 10.51
CA TYR A 375 8.46 7.26 10.99
C TYR A 375 8.74 8.68 10.46
N ILE A 376 7.98 9.13 9.45
CA ILE A 376 8.02 10.54 8.98
C ILE A 376 7.16 11.42 9.88
N VAL A 377 6.03 10.90 10.36
CA VAL A 377 5.06 11.63 11.20
C VAL A 377 4.72 10.82 12.46
N PRO A 378 5.71 10.59 13.35
CA PRO A 378 5.58 9.64 14.47
C PRO A 378 4.52 10.04 15.49
N ASP A 379 4.17 11.32 15.57
CA ASP A 379 3.23 11.86 16.54
C ASP A 379 1.76 11.77 16.08
N SER A 380 1.50 11.18 14.91
CA SER A 380 0.15 11.04 14.37
C SER A 380 -0.21 9.59 14.07
N TRP A 381 -1.49 9.29 14.08
CA TRP A 381 -2.05 7.99 13.74
C TRP A 381 -3.43 8.17 13.07
N VAL A 382 -4.30 7.16 13.16
CA VAL A 382 -5.64 7.18 12.56
C VAL A 382 -6.42 8.43 12.98
N ALA A 383 -7.00 9.13 12.02
CA ALA A 383 -7.86 10.27 12.27
C ALA A 383 -9.28 9.83 12.67
N ASN A 384 -9.95 10.66 13.44
CA ASN A 384 -11.38 10.51 13.67
C ASN A 384 -12.16 10.80 12.39
N GLY A 385 -13.26 10.09 12.17
CA GLY A 385 -14.12 10.29 11.00
C GLY A 385 -15.41 9.48 11.14
N ASN A 386 -16.34 9.70 10.22
CA ASN A 386 -17.59 8.95 10.20
C ASN A 386 -17.60 7.98 9.01
N ILE A 387 -18.33 6.89 9.15
CA ILE A 387 -18.61 5.96 8.06
C ILE A 387 -19.49 6.69 7.04
N ASN A 388 -19.03 6.79 5.81
CA ASN A 388 -19.69 7.54 4.75
C ASN A 388 -20.63 6.69 3.88
N ARG A 389 -20.72 5.38 4.14
CA ARG A 389 -21.69 4.47 3.54
C ARG A 389 -21.87 3.24 4.44
N PRO A 390 -23.04 2.58 4.39
CA PRO A 390 -23.22 1.35 5.16
C PRO A 390 -22.28 0.24 4.66
N MET A 391 -21.77 -0.53 5.61
CA MET A 391 -20.83 -1.64 5.39
C MET A 391 -21.29 -2.89 6.16
N ALA A 392 -20.64 -4.02 5.95
CA ALA A 392 -20.96 -5.26 6.68
C ALA A 392 -20.88 -5.10 8.20
N GLN A 393 -19.93 -4.31 8.70
CA GLN A 393 -19.64 -4.17 10.12
C GLN A 393 -20.04 -2.82 10.74
N TRP A 394 -20.41 -1.82 9.95
CA TRP A 394 -20.71 -0.46 10.42
C TRP A 394 -21.85 0.18 9.64
N ASN A 395 -22.61 1.05 10.33
CA ASN A 395 -23.66 1.86 9.71
C ASN A 395 -23.11 3.19 9.20
N GLU A 396 -23.78 3.75 8.19
CA GLU A 396 -23.50 5.11 7.71
C GLU A 396 -23.68 6.13 8.85
N GLY A 397 -22.79 7.12 8.93
CA GLY A 397 -22.77 8.13 10.00
C GLY A 397 -22.15 7.68 11.32
N GLU A 398 -21.81 6.41 11.48
CA GLU A 398 -21.21 5.89 12.71
C GLU A 398 -19.78 6.43 12.88
N ALA A 399 -19.49 7.05 14.04
CA ALA A 399 -18.17 7.61 14.33
C ALA A 399 -17.10 6.52 14.47
N LYS A 400 -15.92 6.76 13.93
CA LYS A 400 -14.76 5.86 13.96
C LYS A 400 -13.50 6.61 14.39
N ASN A 401 -12.66 5.91 15.14
CA ASN A 401 -11.39 6.41 15.66
C ASN A 401 -10.36 5.27 15.81
N GLY A 402 -9.21 5.57 16.39
CA GLY A 402 -8.14 4.60 16.62
C GLY A 402 -8.49 3.42 17.52
N GLY A 403 -9.50 3.53 18.37
CA GLY A 403 -10.01 2.47 19.26
C GLY A 403 -11.10 1.59 18.64
N THR A 404 -11.59 1.94 17.46
CA THR A 404 -12.68 1.21 16.80
C THR A 404 -12.27 -0.23 16.47
N PRO A 405 -13.11 -1.26 16.79
CA PRO A 405 -12.85 -2.64 16.43
C PRO A 405 -12.71 -2.86 14.92
N LEU A 406 -11.58 -3.39 14.47
CA LEU A 406 -11.27 -3.71 13.07
C LEU A 406 -11.90 -5.06 12.67
N LYS A 407 -13.22 -5.13 12.70
CA LYS A 407 -13.95 -6.37 12.35
C LYS A 407 -13.68 -6.79 10.89
N PRO A 408 -13.57 -8.10 10.59
CA PRO A 408 -13.82 -9.26 11.46
C PRO A 408 -12.55 -9.83 12.13
N PHE A 409 -11.48 -9.07 12.29
CA PHE A 409 -10.16 -9.55 12.72
C PHE A 409 -10.02 -9.62 14.23
N THR A 410 -9.78 -10.85 14.73
CA THR A 410 -9.66 -11.10 16.17
C THR A 410 -8.22 -11.42 16.59
N LYS A 411 -7.82 -10.90 17.73
CA LYS A 411 -6.51 -11.11 18.36
C LYS A 411 -6.47 -12.33 19.30
N SER A 412 -7.63 -12.89 19.60
CA SER A 412 -7.77 -14.08 20.45
C SER A 412 -8.78 -15.06 19.86
N THR A 413 -8.76 -16.32 20.34
CA THR A 413 -9.77 -17.34 20.01
C THR A 413 -11.10 -17.11 20.72
N TYR A 414 -11.19 -16.09 21.56
CA TYR A 414 -12.41 -15.72 22.30
C TYR A 414 -13.22 -14.61 21.61
N GLY A 415 -12.69 -14.02 20.53
CA GLY A 415 -13.41 -13.01 19.76
C GLY A 415 -13.03 -11.56 20.03
N ASP A 416 -11.90 -11.31 20.72
CA ASP A 416 -11.39 -9.95 20.94
C ASP A 416 -10.89 -9.34 19.64
N TYR A 417 -11.52 -8.27 19.18
CA TYR A 417 -11.12 -7.61 17.93
C TYR A 417 -9.88 -6.75 18.11
N PHE A 418 -9.11 -6.64 17.03
CA PHE A 418 -8.09 -5.61 16.92
C PHE A 418 -8.70 -4.22 16.88
N SER A 419 -7.95 -3.24 17.38
CA SER A 419 -8.14 -1.81 17.13
C SER A 419 -6.96 -1.28 16.30
N SER A 420 -7.08 -0.05 15.79
CA SER A 420 -5.95 0.58 15.08
C SER A 420 -4.74 0.80 15.98
N GLY A 421 -4.95 1.03 17.28
CA GLY A 421 -3.87 1.11 18.27
C GLY A 421 -3.06 -0.18 18.37
N ASP A 422 -3.76 -1.31 18.37
CA ASP A 422 -3.15 -2.65 18.49
C ASP A 422 -2.23 -2.99 17.31
N VAL A 423 -2.53 -2.48 16.11
CA VAL A 423 -1.83 -2.83 14.86
C VAL A 423 -0.84 -1.77 14.37
N ARG A 424 -0.60 -0.74 15.18
CA ARG A 424 0.30 0.36 14.79
C ARG A 424 1.72 -0.15 14.49
N GLU A 425 2.24 -1.05 15.31
CA GLU A 425 3.56 -1.65 15.13
C GLU A 425 3.46 -2.96 14.32
N SER A 426 4.07 -2.99 13.12
CA SER A 426 4.02 -4.16 12.23
C SER A 426 4.67 -5.42 12.82
N ARG A 427 5.67 -5.23 13.70
CA ARG A 427 6.41 -6.34 14.31
C ARG A 427 5.57 -7.22 15.23
N VAL A 428 4.41 -6.72 15.68
CA VAL A 428 3.45 -7.56 16.43
C VAL A 428 2.93 -8.75 15.61
N PHE A 429 3.05 -8.66 14.29
CA PHE A 429 2.74 -9.74 13.35
C PHE A 429 3.98 -10.50 12.83
N GLY A 430 5.16 -10.27 13.41
CA GLY A 430 6.40 -10.97 13.06
C GLY A 430 7.06 -10.49 11.77
N TYR A 431 6.75 -9.28 11.29
CA TYR A 431 7.39 -8.72 10.11
C TYR A 431 7.78 -7.24 10.29
N TYR A 432 8.70 -6.79 9.43
CA TYR A 432 9.04 -5.39 9.21
C TYR A 432 9.43 -5.18 7.73
N TYR A 433 9.74 -3.96 7.35
CA TYR A 433 10.28 -3.65 6.02
C TYR A 433 11.74 -3.20 6.13
N PRO A 434 12.60 -3.50 5.13
CA PRO A 434 14.02 -3.14 5.20
C PRO A 434 14.26 -1.67 5.52
N GLU A 435 13.38 -0.78 5.02
CA GLU A 435 13.46 0.67 5.21
C GLU A 435 13.08 1.13 6.61
N THR A 436 12.50 0.24 7.44
CA THR A 436 12.08 0.54 8.81
C THR A 436 12.78 -0.34 9.84
N SER A 437 13.94 -0.91 9.47
CA SER A 437 14.66 -1.85 10.33
C SER A 437 15.18 -1.20 11.63
N ASP A 438 15.63 0.05 11.56
CA ASP A 438 16.13 0.83 12.71
C ASP A 438 15.09 1.78 13.32
N ARG A 439 13.87 1.84 12.76
CA ARG A 439 12.74 2.67 13.23
C ARG A 439 13.04 4.17 13.25
N SER A 440 13.92 4.65 12.39
CA SER A 440 14.35 6.06 12.37
C SER A 440 13.79 6.84 11.18
N TYR A 441 13.55 8.15 11.40
CA TYR A 441 13.24 9.10 10.34
C TYR A 441 14.34 9.11 9.27
N SER A 442 15.60 9.15 9.69
CA SER A 442 16.75 9.26 8.78
C SER A 442 16.85 8.09 7.81
N GLN A 443 16.66 6.87 8.29
CA GLN A 443 16.68 5.67 7.44
C GLN A 443 15.55 5.73 6.41
N VAL A 444 14.35 6.10 6.83
CA VAL A 444 13.20 6.20 5.94
C VAL A 444 13.39 7.32 4.93
N ALA A 445 13.82 8.51 5.36
CA ALA A 445 14.07 9.65 4.47
C ALA A 445 15.10 9.31 3.39
N GLN A 446 16.22 8.68 3.78
CA GLN A 446 17.24 8.21 2.84
C GLN A 446 16.68 7.17 1.88
N ALA A 447 15.89 6.21 2.36
CA ALA A 447 15.27 5.20 1.52
C ALA A 447 14.29 5.84 0.51
N VAL A 448 13.43 6.76 0.94
CA VAL A 448 12.49 7.49 0.07
C VAL A 448 13.24 8.29 -1.00
N THR A 449 14.27 9.04 -0.61
CA THR A 449 15.11 9.81 -1.54
C THR A 449 15.77 8.87 -2.57
N ARG A 450 16.33 7.76 -2.14
CA ARG A 450 16.97 6.79 -3.03
C ARG A 450 16.00 6.09 -3.98
N LEU A 451 14.80 5.74 -3.53
CA LEU A 451 13.82 4.97 -4.31
C LEU A 451 12.94 5.85 -5.19
N TYR A 452 12.57 7.03 -4.72
CA TYR A 452 11.54 7.86 -5.33
C TYR A 452 11.97 9.30 -5.64
N GLY A 453 13.12 9.77 -5.12
CA GLY A 453 13.65 11.10 -5.41
C GLY A 453 14.15 11.19 -6.86
N GLY A 454 13.37 11.79 -7.76
CA GLY A 454 13.75 11.97 -9.17
C GLY A 454 15.12 12.62 -9.32
N GLY A 455 16.01 12.06 -10.14
CA GLY A 455 17.35 12.60 -10.41
C GLY A 455 18.32 12.62 -9.22
N SER A 456 17.89 12.26 -8.02
CA SER A 456 18.68 12.26 -6.78
C SER A 456 19.65 11.07 -6.67
N ARG A 457 20.10 10.55 -7.79
CA ARG A 457 21.11 9.49 -7.78
C ARG A 457 22.45 10.10 -7.48
N THR A 458 22.88 9.96 -6.24
CA THR A 458 24.25 10.25 -5.74
C THR A 458 24.81 11.60 -6.19
N LEU A 459 25.09 12.45 -5.24
CA LEU A 459 25.74 13.77 -5.36
C LEU A 459 27.01 13.80 -6.23
N ASN A 460 27.39 12.71 -6.88
CA ASN A 460 28.64 12.54 -7.64
C ASN A 460 28.48 12.06 -9.08
N LYS A 461 27.27 11.87 -9.63
CA LYS A 461 27.10 11.59 -11.07
C LYS A 461 26.14 12.59 -11.70
N ARG A 462 26.64 13.37 -12.63
CA ARG A 462 25.85 14.06 -13.65
C ARG A 462 25.28 13.03 -14.63
N ASP A 463 24.31 12.23 -14.15
CA ASP A 463 23.51 11.43 -15.06
C ASP A 463 22.56 12.40 -15.76
N GLU A 464 22.52 12.34 -17.09
CA GLU A 464 21.56 13.09 -17.88
C GLU A 464 20.16 12.85 -17.36
N PRO A 465 19.34 13.90 -17.12
CA PRO A 465 18.00 13.76 -16.56
C PRO A 465 16.99 13.17 -17.55
N VAL A 466 17.49 12.50 -18.58
CA VAL A 466 16.74 11.96 -19.70
C VAL A 466 17.07 10.49 -19.90
N ASN A 467 16.06 9.67 -20.10
CA ASN A 467 16.26 8.30 -20.53
C ASN A 467 16.80 8.28 -21.97
N GLU A 468 18.04 7.87 -22.16
CA GLU A 468 18.72 7.86 -23.47
C GLU A 468 17.96 7.07 -24.55
N LYS A 469 17.19 6.05 -24.17
CA LYS A 469 16.46 5.20 -25.12
C LYS A 469 15.11 5.77 -25.52
N THR A 470 14.40 6.41 -24.60
CA THR A 470 13.03 6.88 -24.79
C THR A 470 12.92 8.39 -24.95
N GLY A 471 13.97 9.14 -24.63
CA GLY A 471 13.94 10.60 -24.57
C GLY A 471 13.06 11.15 -23.42
N GLN A 472 12.56 10.29 -22.53
CA GLN A 472 11.72 10.70 -21.43
C GLN A 472 12.53 11.42 -20.36
N TYR A 473 12.06 12.61 -19.95
CA TYR A 473 12.65 13.34 -18.84
C TYR A 473 12.34 12.62 -17.51
N LEU A 474 13.39 12.37 -16.71
CA LEU A 474 13.30 11.59 -15.48
C LEU A 474 13.12 12.44 -14.21
N GLY A 475 13.24 13.76 -14.33
CA GLY A 475 13.20 14.71 -13.23
C GLY A 475 14.57 15.09 -12.71
N ARG A 476 14.65 16.25 -12.05
CA ARG A 476 15.79 16.70 -11.26
C ARG A 476 15.34 16.93 -9.81
N PRO A 477 16.26 16.98 -8.84
CA PRO A 477 15.93 17.44 -7.49
C PRO A 477 15.28 18.81 -7.52
N LEU A 478 14.37 19.04 -6.57
CA LEU A 478 13.73 20.34 -6.37
C LEU A 478 14.73 21.30 -5.71
N GLU A 479 14.84 22.49 -6.24
CA GLU A 479 15.79 23.52 -5.81
C GLU A 479 15.08 24.70 -5.14
N GLU A 480 15.87 25.56 -4.47
CA GLU A 480 15.35 26.82 -3.90
C GLU A 480 14.76 27.72 -5.00
N GLY A 481 13.51 28.14 -4.81
CA GLY A 481 12.76 28.90 -5.80
C GLY A 481 11.91 28.12 -6.75
N ASP A 482 12.00 26.78 -6.74
CA ASP A 482 11.06 25.92 -7.46
C ASP A 482 9.68 25.92 -6.78
N TYR A 483 8.67 25.59 -7.60
CA TYR A 483 7.32 25.32 -7.16
C TYR A 483 6.92 23.87 -7.52
N HIS A 484 6.25 23.22 -6.57
CA HIS A 484 5.63 21.92 -6.82
C HIS A 484 4.20 22.16 -7.30
N HIS A 485 3.88 21.64 -8.49
CA HIS A 485 2.59 21.77 -9.14
C HIS A 485 1.83 20.45 -9.13
N VAL A 486 0.53 20.51 -8.88
CA VAL A 486 -0.35 19.35 -8.87
C VAL A 486 -1.65 19.61 -9.61
N LEU A 487 -2.17 18.59 -10.28
CA LEU A 487 -3.56 18.51 -10.71
C LEU A 487 -4.37 17.94 -9.54
N ASP A 488 -5.18 18.77 -8.91
CA ASP A 488 -6.06 18.45 -7.79
C ASP A 488 -7.38 17.91 -8.35
N ILE A 489 -7.73 16.68 -7.99
CA ILE A 489 -8.91 15.98 -8.50
C ILE A 489 -9.82 15.63 -7.32
N THR A 490 -11.07 16.05 -7.39
CA THR A 490 -12.13 15.66 -6.45
C THR A 490 -13.20 14.90 -7.22
N ALA A 491 -13.66 13.79 -6.67
CA ALA A 491 -14.57 12.89 -7.34
C ALA A 491 -15.51 12.19 -6.35
N ASP A 492 -16.73 11.90 -6.77
CA ASP A 492 -17.60 10.97 -6.07
C ASP A 492 -17.22 9.54 -6.44
N LYS A 493 -16.81 8.76 -5.45
CA LYS A 493 -16.32 7.38 -5.63
C LYS A 493 -17.37 6.45 -6.25
N TYR A 494 -18.65 6.77 -6.10
CA TYR A 494 -19.77 5.97 -6.58
C TYR A 494 -20.64 6.70 -7.61
N ALA A 495 -20.14 7.79 -8.20
CA ALA A 495 -20.85 8.52 -9.24
C ALA A 495 -21.19 7.64 -10.45
N MET A 496 -20.28 6.72 -10.80
CA MET A 496 -20.38 5.79 -11.90
C MET A 496 -20.66 4.37 -11.41
N ASP A 497 -21.12 3.50 -12.32
CA ASP A 497 -21.27 2.08 -12.03
C ASP A 497 -19.93 1.37 -12.28
N GLY A 498 -19.13 1.25 -11.22
CA GLY A 498 -17.78 0.75 -11.25
C GLY A 498 -16.72 1.84 -11.09
N SER A 499 -15.47 1.45 -11.31
CA SER A 499 -14.31 2.35 -11.23
C SER A 499 -14.20 3.24 -12.46
N TYR A 500 -13.44 4.34 -12.34
CA TYR A 500 -13.06 5.17 -13.48
C TYR A 500 -11.70 5.82 -13.25
N THR A 501 -11.06 6.26 -14.33
CA THR A 501 -9.67 6.74 -14.27
C THR A 501 -9.53 8.05 -15.02
N VAL A 502 -8.88 9.04 -14.42
CA VAL A 502 -8.52 10.31 -15.03
C VAL A 502 -7.09 10.22 -15.56
N HIS A 503 -6.90 10.39 -16.85
CA HIS A 503 -5.60 10.44 -17.52
C HIS A 503 -5.25 11.88 -17.87
N CYS A 504 -4.09 12.37 -17.42
CA CYS A 504 -3.62 13.73 -17.63
C CYS A 504 -2.53 13.79 -18.69
N PHE A 505 -2.55 14.86 -19.50
CA PHE A 505 -1.63 15.12 -20.60
C PHE A 505 -1.20 16.59 -20.58
N ILE A 506 0.08 16.86 -20.94
CA ILE A 506 0.62 18.21 -21.13
C ILE A 506 1.38 18.27 -22.45
N GLY A 507 0.76 18.86 -23.46
CA GLY A 507 1.31 19.02 -24.80
C GLY A 507 0.29 19.61 -25.78
N ASN A 508 0.58 19.64 -27.06
CA ASN A 508 -0.22 20.34 -28.07
C ASN A 508 -1.55 19.68 -28.45
N GLY A 509 -2.03 18.74 -27.64
CA GLY A 509 -3.40 18.18 -27.73
C GLY A 509 -3.86 17.72 -29.11
N GLY A 510 -3.67 16.45 -29.42
CA GLY A 510 -4.64 15.67 -30.15
C GLY A 510 -4.93 15.95 -31.62
N ASN A 511 -4.08 16.63 -32.37
CA ASN A 511 -4.16 16.69 -33.82
C ASN A 511 -2.81 16.39 -34.52
N THR A 512 -2.12 15.36 -34.04
CA THR A 512 -0.95 14.85 -34.75
C THR A 512 -1.17 13.38 -35.05
N THR A 513 -1.59 13.10 -36.29
CA THR A 513 -1.00 12.00 -37.04
C THR A 513 0.49 11.98 -36.72
N HIS A 514 1.01 10.85 -36.27
CA HIS A 514 2.41 10.64 -35.95
C HIS A 514 3.35 11.28 -36.98
N SER A 515 3.85 12.48 -36.68
CA SER A 515 5.02 13.00 -37.37
C SER A 515 6.20 12.84 -36.41
N ASN A 516 7.17 12.04 -36.79
CA ASN A 516 8.48 11.99 -36.19
C ASN A 516 9.07 13.41 -36.14
N SER A 517 8.88 14.13 -35.03
CA SER A 517 9.61 15.37 -34.79
C SER A 517 10.95 15.01 -34.15
N THR A 518 11.95 14.87 -35.00
CA THR A 518 13.35 15.00 -34.62
C THR A 518 13.52 16.38 -33.99
N ALA A 519 13.99 16.42 -32.72
CA ALA A 519 14.39 17.65 -32.06
C ALA A 519 15.43 18.41 -32.90
N PRO A 520 15.42 19.75 -32.92
CA PRO A 520 16.45 20.51 -33.61
C PRO A 520 17.74 20.47 -32.79
N TYR A 521 18.65 19.59 -33.15
CA TYR A 521 20.03 19.67 -32.69
C TYR A 521 20.74 20.81 -33.40
N GLY A 522 21.34 21.70 -32.63
CA GLY A 522 22.29 22.70 -33.08
C GLY A 522 23.49 22.02 -33.75
N ASN A 523 23.93 22.60 -34.87
CA ASN A 523 25.02 22.19 -35.74
C ASN A 523 26.27 21.68 -35.02
N SER A 524 26.56 20.42 -35.20
CA SER A 524 27.94 19.90 -35.17
C SER A 524 28.10 18.93 -36.34
N THR A 525 28.92 19.35 -37.27
CA THR A 525 29.27 18.59 -38.50
C THR A 525 30.25 17.50 -38.18
N THR A 526 29.85 16.24 -38.29
CA THR A 526 30.69 15.08 -38.64
C THR A 526 29.83 14.01 -39.29
N PRO A 527 30.36 13.27 -40.31
CA PRO A 527 29.52 12.49 -41.22
C PRO A 527 29.13 11.14 -40.65
N ALA A 528 27.88 10.77 -40.93
CA ALA A 528 27.28 9.50 -40.60
C ALA A 528 27.91 8.34 -41.33
N SER A 529 28.35 7.30 -40.64
CA SER A 529 28.51 5.96 -41.14
C SER A 529 27.31 5.10 -40.77
N SER A 530 26.61 4.64 -41.78
CA SER A 530 25.47 3.75 -41.70
C SER A 530 25.85 2.38 -41.17
N ALA A 531 25.27 1.97 -40.05
CA ALA A 531 25.14 0.56 -39.71
C ALA A 531 23.78 0.36 -39.01
N TYR A 532 22.84 -0.19 -39.73
CA TYR A 532 21.62 -0.77 -39.20
C TYR A 532 21.98 -1.93 -38.30
N SER A 533 21.77 -1.78 -37.02
CA SER A 533 21.69 -2.91 -36.08
C SER A 533 20.24 -3.08 -35.68
N SER A 534 19.63 -4.15 -36.14
CA SER A 534 18.32 -4.63 -35.72
C SER A 534 18.33 -4.92 -34.22
N THR A 535 17.56 -4.16 -33.47
CA THR A 535 17.22 -4.48 -32.08
C THR A 535 16.52 -5.84 -32.04
N PRO A 536 16.90 -6.75 -31.12
CA PRO A 536 16.16 -7.99 -30.95
C PRO A 536 14.81 -7.64 -30.32
N THR A 537 13.73 -7.83 -31.06
CA THR A 537 12.38 -7.93 -30.55
C THR A 537 12.35 -9.03 -29.49
N PRO A 538 11.79 -8.80 -28.28
CA PRO A 538 11.56 -9.88 -27.33
C PRO A 538 10.73 -10.96 -28.03
N PRO A 539 11.01 -12.26 -27.84
CA PRO A 539 10.23 -13.30 -28.47
C PRO A 539 8.76 -13.17 -28.03
N ALA A 540 7.90 -12.87 -28.98
CA ALA A 540 6.46 -12.95 -28.80
C ALA A 540 6.12 -14.38 -28.37
N SER A 541 5.49 -14.53 -27.22
CA SER A 541 4.96 -15.81 -26.77
C SER A 541 3.87 -16.24 -27.77
N PRO A 542 4.03 -17.33 -28.50
CA PRO A 542 3.07 -17.70 -29.52
C PRO A 542 1.86 -18.38 -28.87
N TYR A 543 0.89 -17.61 -28.43
CA TYR A 543 -0.42 -18.15 -28.16
C TYR A 543 -1.19 -18.28 -29.45
N LYS A 544 -1.39 -19.51 -29.87
CA LYS A 544 -2.37 -19.83 -30.91
C LYS A 544 -3.72 -20.09 -30.24
N ASN A 545 -4.75 -19.35 -30.66
CA ASN A 545 -6.14 -19.77 -30.40
C ASN A 545 -6.39 -21.11 -31.12
N GLY A 546 -7.50 -21.76 -30.86
CA GLY A 546 -7.88 -23.01 -31.53
C GLY A 546 -7.99 -22.92 -33.08
N THR A 547 -7.85 -21.73 -33.66
CA THR A 547 -7.84 -21.44 -35.09
C THR A 547 -6.44 -21.17 -35.67
N GLY A 548 -5.40 -21.13 -34.80
CA GLY A 548 -4.02 -20.97 -35.23
C GLY A 548 -3.57 -19.51 -35.49
N GLU A 549 -4.42 -18.52 -35.27
CA GLU A 549 -4.05 -17.11 -35.36
C GLU A 549 -3.24 -16.65 -34.14
N VAL A 550 -2.14 -15.95 -34.41
CA VAL A 550 -1.37 -15.22 -33.40
C VAL A 550 -2.17 -13.95 -33.09
N LEU A 551 -2.82 -13.89 -31.92
CA LEU A 551 -3.45 -12.67 -31.46
C LEU A 551 -2.35 -11.70 -31.03
N GLU A 552 -2.30 -10.51 -31.65
CA GLU A 552 -1.47 -9.41 -31.16
C GLU A 552 -2.01 -9.00 -29.79
N ASP A 553 -1.22 -9.25 -28.74
CA ASP A 553 -1.65 -9.03 -27.37
C ASP A 553 -1.70 -7.56 -26.96
N TYR A 554 -0.87 -6.73 -27.61
CA TYR A 554 -0.74 -5.31 -27.28
C TYR A 554 -0.03 -4.54 -28.40
N ASP A 555 -0.65 -3.49 -28.87
CA ASP A 555 -0.07 -2.54 -29.81
C ASP A 555 0.18 -1.19 -29.10
N PRO A 556 1.42 -0.88 -28.72
CA PRO A 556 1.74 0.39 -28.05
C PRO A 556 1.35 1.63 -28.87
N SER A 557 1.29 1.53 -30.19
CA SER A 557 0.95 2.67 -31.06
C SER A 557 -0.52 3.10 -30.93
N LYS A 558 -1.37 2.20 -30.46
CA LYS A 558 -2.79 2.46 -30.20
C LYS A 558 -3.09 2.84 -28.76
N ASP A 559 -2.09 2.76 -27.89
CA ASP A 559 -2.23 3.10 -26.48
C ASP A 559 -1.94 4.58 -26.23
N PHE A 560 -2.97 5.35 -25.95
CA PHE A 560 -2.85 6.79 -25.68
C PHE A 560 -1.92 7.13 -24.50
N THR A 561 -1.67 6.19 -23.58
CA THR A 561 -0.72 6.41 -22.48
C THR A 561 0.75 6.36 -22.92
N GLN A 562 1.01 5.87 -24.14
CA GLN A 562 2.35 5.94 -24.75
C GLN A 562 2.62 7.29 -25.44
N SER A 563 1.67 8.23 -25.38
CA SER A 563 1.88 9.59 -25.87
C SER A 563 3.01 10.28 -25.11
N PRO A 564 3.92 11.02 -25.77
CA PRO A 564 4.96 11.81 -25.09
C PRO A 564 4.38 12.94 -24.20
N ASP A 565 3.11 13.29 -24.39
CA ASP A 565 2.40 14.27 -23.58
C ASP A 565 1.78 13.67 -22.30
N TYR A 566 1.82 12.34 -22.14
CA TYR A 566 1.19 11.66 -21.01
C TYR A 566 1.92 11.95 -19.70
N VAL A 567 1.18 12.41 -18.69
CA VAL A 567 1.69 12.72 -17.35
C VAL A 567 1.48 11.55 -16.40
N GLY A 568 0.27 10.98 -16.38
CA GLY A 568 -0.09 9.91 -15.45
C GLY A 568 -1.58 9.72 -15.30
N ALA A 569 -1.97 8.86 -14.37
CA ALA A 569 -3.36 8.52 -14.08
C ALA A 569 -3.72 8.67 -12.61
N TYR A 570 -4.95 9.12 -12.36
CA TYR A 570 -5.62 9.13 -11.08
C TYR A 570 -6.79 8.15 -11.14
N GLY A 571 -6.74 7.09 -10.34
CA GLY A 571 -7.79 6.07 -10.26
C GLY A 571 -8.82 6.40 -9.19
N ILE A 572 -10.09 6.17 -9.49
CA ILE A 572 -11.20 6.14 -8.55
C ILE A 572 -11.71 4.71 -8.52
N LEU A 573 -11.40 3.97 -7.47
CA LEU A 573 -11.81 2.58 -7.30
C LEU A 573 -13.22 2.53 -6.73
N GLY A 574 -14.21 2.39 -7.61
CA GLY A 574 -15.63 2.28 -7.27
C GLY A 574 -16.09 0.83 -7.15
N GLY A 575 -17.23 0.61 -6.49
CA GLY A 575 -17.95 -0.65 -6.51
C GLY A 575 -19.08 -0.61 -7.54
N MET A 576 -19.56 -1.79 -7.95
CA MET A 576 -20.77 -1.88 -8.75
C MET A 576 -22.00 -1.47 -7.94
N LYS A 577 -22.95 -0.74 -8.57
CA LYS A 577 -24.20 -0.31 -7.88
C LYS A 577 -25.01 -1.47 -7.33
N ALA A 578 -24.97 -2.62 -7.98
CA ALA A 578 -25.67 -3.83 -7.53
C ALA A 578 -25.08 -4.47 -6.26
N GLY A 579 -23.83 -4.12 -5.90
CA GLY A 579 -23.13 -4.68 -4.73
C GLY A 579 -22.77 -3.68 -3.64
N GLY A 580 -22.82 -2.38 -3.95
CA GLY A 580 -22.54 -1.32 -2.98
C GLY A 580 -23.82 -0.75 -2.43
N GLY A 581 -24.06 -0.84 -1.12
CA GLY A 581 -25.17 -0.12 -0.50
C GLY A 581 -25.13 1.35 -0.92
N ASN A 582 -26.27 1.86 -1.36
CA ASN A 582 -26.41 3.28 -1.68
C ASN A 582 -26.10 4.10 -0.42
N ALA A 583 -25.02 4.88 -0.46
CA ALA A 583 -24.80 5.90 0.53
C ALA A 583 -25.91 6.95 0.42
N SER A 584 -26.36 7.46 1.56
CA SER A 584 -27.36 8.56 1.57
C SER A 584 -26.78 9.86 1.04
N TYR A 585 -25.44 9.96 1.03
CA TYR A 585 -24.67 11.11 0.59
C TYR A 585 -23.57 10.69 -0.40
N PRO A 586 -23.11 11.60 -1.28
CA PRO A 586 -21.95 11.35 -2.12
C PRO A 586 -20.71 10.99 -1.31
N VAL A 587 -19.97 9.98 -1.75
CA VAL A 587 -18.68 9.61 -1.12
C VAL A 587 -17.57 10.34 -1.84
N ILE A 588 -17.28 11.54 -1.37
CA ILE A 588 -16.31 12.42 -1.99
C ILE A 588 -14.90 12.00 -1.60
N THR A 589 -14.08 11.72 -2.61
CA THR A 589 -12.65 11.45 -2.48
C THR A 589 -11.84 12.55 -3.16
N ARG A 590 -10.62 12.76 -2.70
CA ARG A 590 -9.72 13.75 -3.24
C ARG A 590 -8.30 13.20 -3.31
N GLY A 591 -7.59 13.55 -4.39
CA GLY A 591 -6.18 13.28 -4.56
C GLY A 591 -5.56 14.14 -5.64
N SER A 592 -4.30 13.92 -5.95
CA SER A 592 -3.59 14.75 -6.90
C SER A 592 -2.61 13.98 -7.77
N LEU A 593 -2.33 14.55 -8.96
CA LEU A 593 -1.23 14.13 -9.82
C LEU A 593 -0.15 15.21 -9.82
N PRO A 594 1.09 14.92 -9.42
CA PRO A 594 2.20 15.83 -9.60
C PRO A 594 2.46 16.13 -11.08
N LEU A 595 2.54 17.39 -11.42
CA LEU A 595 2.85 17.88 -12.77
C LEU A 595 4.33 18.30 -12.89
N THR A 596 5.03 18.42 -11.77
CA THR A 596 6.32 19.09 -11.65
C THR A 596 7.40 18.46 -12.53
N THR A 597 7.54 17.13 -12.53
CA THR A 597 8.55 16.45 -13.36
C THR A 597 8.29 16.66 -14.85
N CYS A 598 7.02 16.62 -15.28
CA CYS A 598 6.68 16.92 -16.67
C CYS A 598 7.00 18.37 -17.03
N LEU A 599 6.67 19.33 -16.16
CA LEU A 599 6.97 20.75 -16.35
C LEU A 599 8.49 21.04 -16.33
N GLN A 600 9.27 20.35 -15.49
CA GLN A 600 10.73 20.36 -15.55
C GLN A 600 11.25 19.92 -16.92
N GLY A 601 10.65 18.86 -17.49
CA GLY A 601 10.96 18.40 -18.84
C GLY A 601 10.65 19.48 -19.89
N LYS A 602 9.48 20.14 -19.80
CA LYS A 602 9.13 21.24 -20.71
C LYS A 602 10.09 22.44 -20.56
N GLN A 603 10.55 22.71 -19.35
CA GLN A 603 11.59 23.73 -19.11
C GLN A 603 12.94 23.30 -19.71
N TYR A 604 13.35 22.05 -19.52
CA TYR A 604 14.60 21.51 -20.05
C TYR A 604 14.65 21.59 -21.58
N TYR A 605 13.54 21.33 -22.27
CA TYR A 605 13.42 21.42 -23.72
C TYR A 605 13.12 22.85 -24.24
N GLY A 606 13.06 23.85 -23.36
CA GLY A 606 12.85 25.24 -23.73
C GLY A 606 11.41 25.63 -24.09
N GLU A 607 10.42 24.75 -23.82
CA GLU A 607 9.00 25.02 -24.02
C GLU A 607 8.37 25.87 -22.91
N LEU A 608 8.93 25.77 -21.69
CA LEU A 608 8.51 26.51 -20.49
C LEU A 608 9.70 27.30 -19.94
N LYS A 609 9.47 28.58 -19.56
CA LYS A 609 10.52 29.45 -19.12
C LYS A 609 11.00 29.16 -17.68
N SER A 610 10.09 28.92 -16.76
CA SER A 610 10.38 28.56 -15.37
C SER A 610 9.24 27.77 -14.73
N LEU A 611 9.48 27.19 -13.52
CA LEU A 611 8.44 26.55 -12.71
C LEU A 611 7.62 27.53 -11.87
N LYS A 612 7.76 28.83 -12.07
CA LYS A 612 6.98 29.81 -11.32
C LYS A 612 5.53 29.85 -11.79
N PRO A 613 4.57 30.15 -10.91
CA PRO A 613 3.14 30.19 -11.24
C PRO A 613 2.80 31.08 -12.44
N GLU A 614 3.45 32.23 -12.55
CA GLU A 614 3.22 33.20 -13.64
C GLU A 614 3.59 32.66 -15.04
N ASP A 615 4.54 31.72 -15.13
CA ASP A 615 4.92 31.05 -16.39
C ASP A 615 4.12 29.77 -16.62
N VAL A 616 3.83 29.01 -15.52
CA VAL A 616 3.16 27.70 -15.57
C VAL A 616 1.66 27.83 -15.83
N GLU A 617 0.96 28.77 -15.20
CA GLU A 617 -0.50 28.88 -15.32
C GLU A 617 -0.95 29.09 -16.78
N PRO A 618 -0.42 30.08 -17.55
CA PRO A 618 -0.80 30.26 -18.96
C PRO A 618 -0.33 29.09 -19.83
N TYR A 619 0.78 28.44 -19.49
CA TYR A 619 1.25 27.29 -20.21
C TYR A 619 0.28 26.10 -20.08
N LEU A 620 -0.18 25.79 -18.86
CA LEU A 620 -1.16 24.72 -18.61
C LEU A 620 -2.54 25.04 -19.15
N GLN A 621 -2.97 26.30 -19.12
CA GLN A 621 -4.23 26.72 -19.73
C GLN A 621 -4.29 26.30 -21.19
N LYS A 622 -3.19 26.48 -21.93
CA LYS A 622 -3.07 26.17 -23.35
C LYS A 622 -2.84 24.67 -23.64
N ASN A 623 -1.96 24.02 -22.86
CA ASN A 623 -1.35 22.75 -23.25
C ASN A 623 -1.79 21.54 -22.40
N MET A 624 -2.50 21.74 -21.28
CA MET A 624 -2.98 20.62 -20.45
C MET A 624 -4.37 20.19 -20.89
N TYR A 625 -4.59 18.87 -20.97
CA TYR A 625 -5.91 18.27 -21.13
C TYR A 625 -5.99 16.95 -20.36
N TYR A 626 -7.19 16.42 -20.17
CA TYR A 626 -7.40 15.15 -19.50
C TYR A 626 -8.58 14.39 -20.13
N LYS A 627 -8.52 13.06 -19.98
CA LYS A 627 -9.55 12.11 -20.38
C LYS A 627 -10.01 11.32 -19.17
N VAL A 628 -11.29 11.03 -19.08
CA VAL A 628 -11.84 10.15 -18.06
C VAL A 628 -12.35 8.88 -18.73
N ILE A 629 -11.86 7.73 -18.28
CA ILE A 629 -12.20 6.42 -18.83
C ILE A 629 -12.89 5.60 -17.74
N GLY A 630 -14.08 5.11 -18.04
CA GLY A 630 -14.86 4.18 -17.20
C GLY A 630 -15.08 2.85 -17.90
N VAL A 631 -15.86 1.97 -17.28
CA VAL A 631 -16.18 0.62 -17.81
C VAL A 631 -16.75 0.65 -19.22
N ASN A 632 -17.49 1.69 -19.57
CA ASN A 632 -18.15 1.84 -20.89
C ASN A 632 -17.36 2.75 -21.85
N GLY A 633 -16.09 3.02 -21.59
CA GLY A 633 -15.24 3.85 -22.44
C GLY A 633 -15.05 5.27 -21.92
N GLU A 634 -14.74 6.22 -22.84
CA GLU A 634 -14.47 7.61 -22.49
C GLU A 634 -15.74 8.33 -22.00
N LEU A 635 -15.62 9.04 -20.89
CA LEU A 635 -16.69 9.80 -20.24
C LEU A 635 -16.46 11.30 -20.43
N ASP A 636 -17.52 12.07 -20.61
CA ASP A 636 -17.44 13.53 -20.54
C ASP A 636 -17.30 13.96 -19.06
N PRO A 637 -16.18 14.55 -18.64
CA PRO A 637 -15.95 14.95 -17.27
C PRO A 637 -17.01 15.90 -16.71
N SER A 638 -17.65 16.72 -17.57
CA SER A 638 -18.67 17.68 -17.17
C SER A 638 -19.99 17.02 -16.74
N THR A 639 -20.19 15.76 -17.12
CA THR A 639 -21.41 14.99 -16.80
C THR A 639 -21.27 14.14 -15.55
N ILE A 640 -20.05 13.99 -15.00
CA ILE A 640 -19.80 13.16 -13.82
C ILE A 640 -20.19 13.94 -12.57
N PRO A 641 -21.13 13.45 -11.74
CA PRO A 641 -21.52 14.11 -10.51
C PRO A 641 -20.33 14.35 -9.56
N ASN A 642 -20.25 15.54 -8.98
CA ASN A 642 -19.22 15.94 -8.00
C ASN A 642 -17.77 15.75 -8.50
N PHE A 643 -17.56 15.77 -9.81
CA PHE A 643 -16.23 15.70 -10.40
C PHE A 643 -15.68 17.11 -10.63
N HIS A 644 -14.50 17.38 -10.09
CA HIS A 644 -13.84 18.69 -10.17
C HIS A 644 -12.34 18.52 -10.38
N VAL A 645 -11.78 19.39 -11.21
CA VAL A 645 -10.35 19.42 -11.52
C VAL A 645 -9.83 20.85 -11.39
N ALA A 646 -8.72 21.02 -10.66
CA ALA A 646 -8.06 22.30 -10.49
C ALA A 646 -6.54 22.12 -10.50
N VAL A 647 -5.78 23.16 -10.82
CA VAL A 647 -4.32 23.16 -10.66
C VAL A 647 -3.97 23.97 -9.43
N ARG A 648 -3.06 23.40 -8.64
CA ARG A 648 -2.50 24.06 -7.46
C ARG A 648 -0.98 24.00 -7.46
N CYS A 649 -0.33 24.91 -6.76
CA CYS A 649 1.11 24.88 -6.56
C CYS A 649 1.49 25.26 -5.13
N THR A 650 2.65 24.81 -4.69
CA THR A 650 3.25 25.22 -3.42
C THR A 650 4.74 25.51 -3.62
N LYS A 651 5.28 26.41 -2.83
CA LYS A 651 6.70 26.72 -2.83
C LYS A 651 7.48 25.57 -2.20
N VAL A 652 8.56 25.17 -2.83
CA VAL A 652 9.43 24.10 -2.34
C VAL A 652 10.44 24.64 -1.35
N LYS A 653 10.63 23.91 -0.24
CA LYS A 653 11.81 24.05 0.60
C LYS A 653 12.68 22.79 0.37
N PRO A 654 13.84 22.93 -0.29
CA PRO A 654 14.68 21.78 -0.62
C PRO A 654 15.21 21.06 0.62
N ALA A 655 15.51 19.78 0.47
CA ALA A 655 16.27 19.02 1.47
C ALA A 655 17.71 19.52 1.51
N THR A 656 18.30 19.54 2.71
CA THR A 656 19.70 19.99 2.92
C THR A 656 20.69 18.81 2.93
N SER A 657 20.17 17.58 3.03
CA SER A 657 20.96 16.33 3.04
C SER A 657 20.16 15.16 2.48
N GLU A 658 20.82 14.04 2.19
CA GLU A 658 20.18 12.78 1.80
C GLU A 658 19.35 12.12 2.93
N TYR A 659 19.50 12.57 4.17
CA TYR A 659 18.76 12.10 5.35
C TYR A 659 17.52 12.94 5.63
N GLU A 660 17.20 13.87 4.76
CA GLU A 660 16.05 14.75 4.85
C GLU A 660 15.21 14.67 3.57
N LEU A 661 13.93 14.95 3.73
CA LEU A 661 13.01 15.09 2.60
C LEU A 661 12.77 16.59 2.36
N PRO A 662 12.57 17.01 1.11
CA PRO A 662 12.10 18.35 0.84
C PRO A 662 10.76 18.58 1.55
N ASP A 663 10.47 19.84 1.84
CA ASP A 663 9.25 20.21 2.53
C ASP A 663 8.24 20.82 1.54
N LEU A 664 7.13 20.12 1.35
CA LEU A 664 5.98 20.50 0.52
C LEU A 664 4.74 20.79 1.37
N SER A 665 4.89 21.02 2.67
CA SER A 665 3.78 21.23 3.61
C SER A 665 3.20 22.65 3.59
N ALA A 666 3.84 23.59 2.89
CA ALA A 666 3.32 24.95 2.74
C ALA A 666 1.97 24.95 2.01
N PRO A 667 1.09 25.94 2.28
CA PRO A 667 -0.21 26.04 1.62
C PRO A 667 -0.13 26.02 0.10
N TYR A 668 -1.04 25.27 -0.52
CA TYR A 668 -1.13 25.19 -1.99
C TYR A 668 -2.03 26.31 -2.52
N GLU A 669 -1.47 27.17 -3.35
CA GLU A 669 -2.17 28.23 -4.04
C GLU A 669 -2.89 27.69 -5.28
N LEU A 670 -4.10 28.18 -5.54
CA LEU A 670 -4.89 27.84 -6.72
C LEU A 670 -4.38 28.61 -7.96
N LEU A 671 -4.27 27.91 -9.09
CA LEU A 671 -4.00 28.46 -10.40
C LEU A 671 -5.28 28.37 -11.26
N PRO A 672 -6.25 29.28 -11.10
CA PRO A 672 -7.62 29.10 -11.62
C PRO A 672 -7.68 29.10 -13.15
N LYS A 673 -6.82 29.89 -13.83
CA LYS A 673 -6.81 29.98 -15.28
C LYS A 673 -6.35 28.70 -15.96
N ALA A 674 -5.55 27.87 -15.27
CA ALA A 674 -5.04 26.61 -15.82
C ALA A 674 -6.17 25.66 -16.24
N THR A 675 -7.34 25.72 -15.58
CA THR A 675 -8.49 24.84 -15.87
C THR A 675 -9.77 25.58 -16.25
N GLU A 676 -9.78 26.91 -16.31
CA GLU A 676 -10.97 27.76 -16.47
C GLU A 676 -11.90 27.34 -17.62
N ASN A 677 -11.35 26.91 -18.75
CA ASN A 677 -12.12 26.54 -19.95
C ASN A 677 -12.10 25.01 -20.23
N LYS A 678 -11.82 24.19 -19.23
CA LYS A 678 -11.77 22.74 -19.38
C LYS A 678 -13.00 22.08 -18.75
N PRO A 679 -13.45 20.91 -19.24
CA PRO A 679 -14.59 20.18 -18.66
C PRO A 679 -14.37 19.92 -17.17
N ALA A 680 -15.36 20.26 -16.32
CA ALA A 680 -15.26 20.18 -14.85
C ALA A 680 -14.08 20.96 -14.23
N GLY A 681 -13.47 21.90 -14.98
CA GLY A 681 -12.26 22.65 -14.64
C GLY A 681 -12.49 23.77 -13.64
N LYS A 682 -12.94 23.44 -12.44
CA LYS A 682 -13.14 24.36 -11.33
C LYS A 682 -12.76 23.71 -10.01
N PRO A 683 -12.29 24.51 -9.02
CA PRO A 683 -11.99 23.97 -7.71
C PRO A 683 -13.27 23.44 -7.04
N PHE A 684 -13.15 22.35 -6.31
CA PHE A 684 -14.20 21.87 -5.45
C PHE A 684 -14.37 22.80 -4.25
N THR A 685 -15.61 23.21 -3.99
CA THR A 685 -15.96 23.95 -2.77
C THR A 685 -16.61 22.96 -1.81
N TYR A 686 -15.91 22.61 -0.76
CA TYR A 686 -16.41 21.68 0.23
C TYR A 686 -17.48 22.33 1.09
N THR A 687 -18.64 21.70 1.11
CA THR A 687 -19.68 21.99 2.10
C THR A 687 -19.86 20.73 2.93
N PRO A 688 -19.49 20.72 4.23
CA PRO A 688 -19.65 19.54 5.07
C PRO A 688 -21.07 19.04 5.05
N SER A 689 -21.26 17.76 4.75
CA SER A 689 -22.52 17.07 5.00
C SER A 689 -22.60 16.70 6.49
N PRO A 690 -23.79 16.39 7.04
CA PRO A 690 -23.92 15.95 8.42
C PRO A 690 -23.04 14.75 8.76
N ILE A 691 -22.75 13.90 7.78
CA ILE A 691 -21.93 12.70 7.92
C ILE A 691 -20.43 13.00 7.92
N ASP A 692 -20.00 14.17 7.40
CA ASP A 692 -18.59 14.57 7.38
C ASP A 692 -18.16 15.23 8.70
N ILE A 693 -19.12 15.61 9.55
CA ILE A 693 -18.84 16.20 10.85
C ILE A 693 -18.66 15.05 11.86
N PRO A 694 -17.44 14.85 12.41
CA PRO A 694 -17.23 13.81 13.41
C PRO A 694 -18.18 14.02 14.58
N LEU A 695 -18.92 12.97 14.96
CA LEU A 695 -19.68 13.01 16.21
C LEU A 695 -18.68 13.23 17.36
N PRO A 696 -19.04 14.03 18.38
CA PRO A 696 -18.21 14.18 19.57
C PRO A 696 -17.90 12.78 20.10
N ASP A 697 -16.63 12.54 20.45
CA ASP A 697 -16.23 11.28 21.08
C ASP A 697 -17.23 10.99 22.21
N ALA A 698 -17.94 9.86 22.12
CA ALA A 698 -18.59 9.32 23.29
C ALA A 698 -17.46 9.09 24.27
N SER A 699 -17.31 9.99 25.24
CA SER A 699 -16.29 9.92 26.27
C SER A 699 -16.31 8.50 26.83
N TYR A 700 -15.30 7.73 26.51
CA TYR A 700 -14.99 6.54 27.29
C TYR A 700 -14.71 7.05 28.70
N GLY A 701 -15.74 6.99 29.56
CA GLY A 701 -15.54 7.20 30.96
C GLY A 701 -14.51 6.20 31.44
N GLU A 702 -13.37 6.71 31.87
CA GLU A 702 -12.44 5.98 32.74
C GLU A 702 -13.21 5.58 33.99
N ASN A 703 -13.86 4.43 33.92
CA ASN A 703 -14.26 3.68 35.10
C ASN A 703 -13.94 2.22 34.82
N GLY A 704 -12.65 1.90 35.08
CA GLY A 704 -12.21 0.54 35.25
C GLY A 704 -12.96 -0.09 36.41
N ASN A 705 -13.90 -0.95 36.10
CA ASN A 705 -14.29 -2.01 37.02
C ASN A 705 -14.63 -3.24 36.16
N GLY A 706 -13.74 -4.24 36.22
CA GLY A 706 -13.92 -5.53 35.62
C GLY A 706 -15.17 -6.23 36.12
N GLY A 707 -16.24 -6.13 35.39
CA GLY A 707 -17.46 -6.91 35.58
C GLY A 707 -17.35 -8.24 34.88
N HIS A 708 -17.14 -9.27 35.63
CA HIS A 708 -17.36 -10.66 35.24
C HIS A 708 -18.81 -10.82 34.78
N TYR A 709 -19.02 -11.17 33.52
CA TYR A 709 -20.34 -11.63 33.07
C TYR A 709 -20.46 -13.12 33.36
N ASP A 710 -21.14 -13.46 34.45
CA ASP A 710 -21.67 -14.78 34.69
C ASP A 710 -22.93 -14.99 33.82
N ASN A 711 -22.82 -15.98 32.96
CA ASN A 711 -23.96 -16.52 32.22
C ASN A 711 -24.77 -17.41 33.13
N ASN A 712 -25.95 -16.96 33.58
CA ASN A 712 -26.95 -17.86 34.11
C ASN A 712 -28.34 -17.54 33.54
N ASN A 713 -28.82 -18.50 32.81
CA ASN A 713 -30.12 -18.64 32.19
C ASN A 713 -31.17 -18.99 33.23
N GLY A 714 -32.34 -18.36 33.19
CA GLY A 714 -33.51 -18.95 33.88
C GLY A 714 -34.62 -18.00 34.24
N GLY A 715 -35.63 -17.87 33.37
CA GLY A 715 -37.04 -18.06 33.79
C GLY A 715 -37.85 -16.94 34.46
N ASN A 716 -38.71 -16.37 33.65
CA ASN A 716 -40.17 -16.21 33.90
C ASN A 716 -40.70 -15.30 35.00
N GLY A 717 -41.51 -14.30 34.61
CA GLY A 717 -42.81 -14.05 35.26
C GLY A 717 -42.96 -12.76 36.08
N GLY A 718 -43.80 -11.85 35.60
CA GLY A 718 -44.82 -11.25 36.47
C GLY A 718 -44.72 -9.78 36.90
N ASN A 719 -45.32 -8.93 36.13
CA ASN A 719 -46.38 -7.97 36.51
C ASN A 719 -46.23 -7.07 37.78
N GLY A 720 -46.38 -5.76 37.58
CA GLY A 720 -47.20 -4.97 38.52
C GLY A 720 -46.55 -3.78 39.21
N GLY A 721 -46.98 -2.57 38.82
CA GLY A 721 -47.47 -1.60 39.84
C GLY A 721 -46.59 -0.42 40.23
N ASN A 722 -46.84 0.70 39.60
CA ASN A 722 -47.31 1.99 40.14
C ASN A 722 -46.63 2.64 41.38
N GLY A 723 -46.30 3.93 41.22
CA GLY A 723 -46.51 4.91 42.29
C GLY A 723 -45.32 5.68 42.80
N GLY A 724 -45.20 6.95 42.43
CA GLY A 724 -45.35 8.01 43.46
C GLY A 724 -44.10 8.82 43.82
N ASN A 725 -43.96 9.97 43.25
CA ASN A 725 -44.01 11.32 43.87
C ASN A 725 -42.98 11.77 44.93
N GLY A 726 -42.44 12.96 44.71
CA GLY A 726 -42.06 13.97 45.73
C GLY A 726 -40.56 14.02 46.02
N GLY A 727 -39.87 15.08 45.89
CA GLY A 727 -40.09 16.45 46.13
C GLY A 727 -38.78 17.11 46.56
N ASN A 728 -38.52 18.24 45.96
CA ASN A 728 -38.03 19.49 46.58
C ASN A 728 -36.64 19.58 47.25
N GLY A 729 -35.81 20.50 46.76
CA GLY A 729 -35.40 21.68 47.53
C GLY A 729 -33.90 21.93 47.64
N GLY A 730 -33.48 23.11 47.20
CA GLY A 730 -32.45 23.82 47.92
C GLY A 730 -31.26 24.40 47.17
N ASN A 731 -31.46 25.58 46.79
CA ASN A 731 -30.66 26.72 46.39
C ASN A 731 -29.35 26.98 47.17
N ASN A 732 -28.31 27.51 46.49
CA ASN A 732 -27.43 28.69 46.75
C ASN A 732 -26.05 28.42 46.12
N GLY A 733 -25.50 29.23 45.30
CA GLY A 733 -25.29 30.67 45.29
C GLY A 733 -23.80 30.97 45.47
N GLY A 734 -23.12 31.53 44.49
CA GLY A 734 -21.79 32.09 44.74
C GLY A 734 -20.94 32.39 43.51
N ASN A 735 -20.90 33.63 43.17
CA ASN A 735 -20.10 34.35 42.17
C ASN A 735 -18.59 34.13 42.20
N GLY A 736 -17.93 34.30 41.04
CA GLY A 736 -16.56 34.75 40.97
C GLY A 736 -15.84 34.46 39.66
N LYS A 737 -15.76 35.40 38.73
CA LYS A 737 -14.75 35.54 37.66
C LYS A 737 -13.52 36.26 38.22
N PRO A 738 -12.33 36.35 37.57
CA PRO A 738 -11.91 36.00 36.20
C PRO A 738 -10.50 35.36 36.08
N GLY A 739 -10.26 34.74 34.94
CA GLY A 739 -9.08 34.84 34.10
C GLY A 739 -7.68 34.52 34.59
N THR A 740 -7.07 33.48 34.02
CA THR A 740 -5.69 33.52 33.58
C THR A 740 -5.45 32.46 32.52
N SER A 741 -4.86 32.87 31.40
CA SER A 741 -4.36 32.08 30.32
C SER A 741 -3.22 31.17 30.77
N TYR A 742 -3.28 29.88 30.39
CA TYR A 742 -2.16 28.95 30.48
C TYR A 742 -1.70 28.54 29.07
N PRO A 743 -0.39 28.49 28.82
CA PRO A 743 0.14 27.99 27.55
C PRO A 743 -0.01 26.46 27.49
N ASN A 744 -0.43 26.02 26.33
CA ASN A 744 -0.66 24.62 25.98
C ASN A 744 0.68 23.90 25.77
N THR A 745 1.17 23.19 26.78
CA THR A 745 2.22 22.17 26.65
C THR A 745 1.61 20.82 26.98
N GLY A 746 0.82 20.31 26.06
CA GLY A 746 0.25 18.97 26.18
C GLY A 746 1.26 17.90 25.83
N VAL A 747 2.02 17.44 26.80
CA VAL A 747 2.66 16.12 26.74
C VAL A 747 1.58 15.10 27.06
N PHE A 748 1.13 14.35 26.06
CA PHE A 748 0.26 13.20 26.30
C PHE A 748 1.11 12.07 26.90
N PRO A 749 0.80 11.53 28.09
CA PRO A 749 1.48 10.36 28.60
C PRO A 749 1.12 9.16 27.70
N TYR A 750 2.12 8.43 27.26
CA TYR A 750 1.95 7.11 26.65
C TYR A 750 1.22 6.19 27.62
N PRO A 751 0.30 5.32 27.17
CA PRO A 751 -0.27 4.31 28.04
C PRO A 751 0.87 3.41 28.54
N THR A 752 1.04 3.34 29.86
CA THR A 752 1.98 2.44 30.51
C THR A 752 1.61 1.00 30.21
N LEU A 753 2.57 0.21 29.77
CA LEU A 753 2.36 -1.21 29.54
C LEU A 753 2.12 -1.92 30.88
N PRO A 754 1.28 -2.97 30.96
CA PRO A 754 0.89 -3.64 32.23
C PRO A 754 2.03 -4.09 33.14
N TRP A 755 3.25 -4.30 32.60
CA TRP A 755 4.43 -4.67 33.38
C TRP A 755 5.08 -3.48 34.14
N GLN A 756 4.76 -2.25 33.78
CA GLN A 756 5.23 -1.04 34.50
C GLN A 756 4.55 -0.87 35.86
N GLU A 757 3.38 -1.48 36.03
CA GLU A 757 2.62 -1.42 37.28
C GLU A 757 3.07 -2.47 38.32
N GLN A 758 3.91 -3.45 37.96
CA GLN A 758 4.33 -4.54 38.83
C GLN A 758 5.68 -4.35 39.51
N GLY A 759 6.26 -3.15 39.51
CA GLY A 759 7.38 -2.79 40.38
C GLY A 759 8.70 -3.55 40.15
N TYR A 760 8.97 -4.05 38.94
CA TYR A 760 10.26 -4.62 38.59
C TYR A 760 11.29 -3.51 38.35
N CYS A 761 12.35 -3.47 39.17
CA CYS A 761 13.51 -2.60 38.97
C CYS A 761 14.23 -2.96 37.69
N ALA A 762 13.96 -2.20 36.60
CA ALA A 762 14.86 -2.20 35.47
C ALA A 762 16.01 -1.24 35.74
N SER A 763 17.26 -1.73 35.71
CA SER A 763 18.41 -0.86 35.73
C SER A 763 18.47 -0.06 34.44
N VAL A 764 18.14 1.22 34.51
CA VAL A 764 18.31 2.15 33.38
C VAL A 764 19.81 2.44 33.25
N GLN A 765 20.46 1.85 32.27
CA GLN A 765 21.77 2.34 31.82
C GLN A 765 21.56 3.59 30.99
N THR A 766 21.83 4.75 31.56
CA THR A 766 21.87 6.01 30.85
C THR A 766 23.12 6.06 29.98
N ILE A 767 23.01 5.84 28.68
CA ILE A 767 24.12 6.05 27.76
C ILE A 767 24.13 7.56 27.46
N LYS A 768 25.15 8.25 27.99
CA LYS A 768 25.39 9.66 27.61
C LYS A 768 26.17 9.69 26.31
N TYR A 769 25.52 10.20 25.27
CA TYR A 769 26.23 10.56 24.03
C TYR A 769 26.96 11.88 24.23
N VAL A 770 28.27 11.88 23.98
CA VAL A 770 29.11 13.09 23.97
C VAL A 770 29.63 13.27 22.54
N TYR A 771 29.61 14.49 22.06
CA TYR A 771 30.25 14.81 20.78
C TYR A 771 31.77 14.68 20.91
N PRO A 772 32.52 14.56 19.79
CA PRO A 772 33.99 14.48 19.81
C PRO A 772 34.68 15.66 20.49
N ASP A 773 33.98 16.78 20.68
CA ASP A 773 34.46 17.97 21.40
C ASP A 773 34.21 17.92 22.93
N GLY A 774 33.67 16.82 23.44
CA GLY A 774 33.45 16.62 24.89
C GLY A 774 32.19 17.27 25.45
N LYS A 775 31.31 17.85 24.61
CA LYS A 775 30.05 18.45 25.08
C LYS A 775 28.93 17.45 25.12
N ALA A 776 28.08 17.52 26.13
CA ALA A 776 26.89 16.69 26.23
C ALA A 776 25.88 17.13 25.17
N ALA A 777 25.30 16.18 24.44
CA ALA A 777 24.17 16.45 23.59
C ALA A 777 22.98 16.88 24.46
N GLY A 778 22.59 18.16 24.36
CA GLY A 778 21.40 18.67 25.02
C GLY A 778 20.15 18.15 24.32
N TYR A 779 19.19 17.68 25.10
CA TYR A 779 17.82 17.39 24.64
C TYR A 779 16.99 18.66 24.74
#